data_fd804d53ee60eeefbcd64cb40e5cdce9
#
_entry.id   fd804d53ee60eeefbcd64cb40e5cdce9
#
_cell.length_a   1.000
_cell.length_b   1.000
_cell.length_c   1.000
_cell.angle_alpha   90.00
_cell.angle_beta   90.00
_cell.angle_gamma   90.00
#
_symmetry.space_group_name_H-M   'P 1'
#
loop_
_entity.id
_entity.type
_entity.pdbx_description
1 polymer ?
#
loop_
_entity_poly.entity_id
_entity_poly.type
_entity_poly.pdbx_seq_one_letter_code
_entity_poly.pdbx_strand_id
1 'polypeptide(L)'
;MQYLYAAINFLLLGLLIWLVLGKSIKKIFISRREKINAALDEAENLEYLLESGELTDADADDRELNASDDNTGCFDAIAEQERQNSCFLHEKQRRIEEAEKRLNEQKHEIMIQARQKSVKVLCERLKSAFREQPYADGIRAKEPALADKILNIISLTPGDMCYLMRHDVLYVTLTSAYPLDPAIVDRIGEKTTAMLDEVGGKPSYWVKVDPELIGGLRLRIGDTVYDCTVENRLYHLERDLVKRPLPQVISAQDIIDDMFEGIEAAEDRVDIYQLGRVLSVSDGICRLDGLADIMYGEVIEFDCGERGMILDIEPDRIGCVVFGKYEHIETMSRVRRIGRIASVPVGDELLGRVVDPLGRAIDGKDRIRGRERRPIEYKAPGIPDRKTVNVPLHTGIKAVDALVPIGRGQRELIIGDRQTGKTAIAIDAIINQKGKNIPCIYVAIGQKESTVAEIRAKLEKYGAMEYTTIVSATASSSASMQYIAPFAGAAMSEYFMYSGRDCLIVYDDLSKHAVAYRELSLLLHRPSGREAYPGDVFYLHSRLLERAARLSPESGGGSVTALPIIETQAGDISSYIPTNVISITDGQIFLETDLFNEGQRPAVNVGLSVSRVGSAAQTPLMKQVSGKLRMELAQYRELNTFAQFGSDLDDSTRKVLASGVRMMQALRQRRYEPIPDWKQALLIYAVSEGYADGTEPEMIEEFEKKLYSYFENKYPDMVKTLVSGAKMNKSFENRLKAVLESFAEVG
;
A
#
# COMPACT_ATOMS: atom_id res chain seq x y z
N MET A 1 54.42 5.26 -23.31
CA MET A 1 54.53 3.78 -23.24
C MET A 1 53.53 3.19 -22.26
N GLN A 2 53.32 3.74 -21.05
CA GLN A 2 52.33 3.24 -20.08
C GLN A 2 50.88 3.34 -20.56
N TYR A 3 50.49 4.43 -21.21
CA TYR A 3 49.15 4.60 -21.76
C TYR A 3 48.82 3.67 -22.93
N LEU A 4 49.83 3.30 -23.72
CA LEU A 4 49.63 2.37 -24.82
C LEU A 4 49.46 0.93 -24.31
N TYR A 5 50.12 0.57 -23.22
CA TYR A 5 49.98 -0.75 -22.57
C TYR A 5 48.62 -0.89 -21.88
N ALA A 6 48.13 0.18 -21.24
CA ALA A 6 46.78 0.22 -20.65
C ALA A 6 45.68 0.09 -21.71
N ALA A 7 45.83 0.77 -22.85
CA ALA A 7 44.87 0.68 -23.98
C ALA A 7 44.86 -0.70 -24.63
N ILE A 8 46.02 -1.37 -24.75
CA ILE A 8 46.11 -2.73 -25.31
C ILE A 8 45.49 -3.77 -24.36
N ASN A 9 45.76 -3.67 -23.06
CA ASN A 9 45.14 -4.53 -22.04
C ASN A 9 43.61 -4.31 -21.98
N PHE A 10 43.19 -3.09 -22.19
CA PHE A 10 41.77 -2.71 -22.24
C PHE A 10 41.04 -3.33 -23.45
N LEU A 11 41.64 -3.28 -24.63
CA LEU A 11 41.13 -3.94 -25.84
C LEU A 11 41.12 -5.47 -25.70
N LEU A 12 42.09 -6.06 -25.06
CA LEU A 12 42.14 -7.50 -24.78
C LEU A 12 41.09 -7.92 -23.77
N LEU A 13 40.81 -7.10 -22.75
CA LEU A 13 39.72 -7.34 -21.79
C LEU A 13 38.33 -7.25 -22.45
N GLY A 14 38.11 -6.24 -23.29
CA GLY A 14 36.86 -6.08 -24.09
C GLY A 14 36.65 -7.25 -25.05
N LEU A 15 37.74 -7.72 -25.70
CA LEU A 15 37.68 -8.89 -26.59
C LEU A 15 37.39 -10.18 -25.82
N LEU A 16 37.91 -10.33 -24.63
CA LEU A 16 37.71 -11.51 -23.76
C LEU A 16 36.29 -11.54 -23.20
N ILE A 17 35.74 -10.41 -22.82
CA ILE A 17 34.36 -10.22 -22.42
C ILE A 17 33.40 -10.57 -23.60
N TRP A 18 33.70 -10.09 -24.80
CA TRP A 18 32.93 -10.39 -26.01
C TRP A 18 32.97 -11.89 -26.36
N LEU A 19 34.15 -12.58 -26.20
CA LEU A 19 34.29 -14.02 -26.49
C LEU A 19 33.60 -14.93 -25.46
N VAL A 20 33.59 -14.57 -24.18
CA VAL A 20 33.05 -15.39 -23.10
C VAL A 20 31.56 -15.15 -22.90
N LEU A 21 31.11 -13.89 -22.87
CA LEU A 21 29.71 -13.52 -22.68
C LEU A 21 28.90 -13.66 -23.98
N GLY A 22 29.51 -13.35 -25.15
CA GLY A 22 28.82 -13.44 -26.42
C GLY A 22 28.30 -14.83 -26.75
N LYS A 23 29.05 -15.91 -26.41
CA LYS A 23 28.60 -17.28 -26.63
C LYS A 23 27.49 -17.72 -25.68
N SER A 24 27.56 -17.35 -24.40
CA SER A 24 26.53 -17.73 -23.40
C SER A 24 25.25 -16.92 -23.57
N ILE A 25 25.35 -15.63 -23.85
CA ILE A 25 24.19 -14.76 -24.14
C ILE A 25 23.54 -15.18 -25.46
N LYS A 26 24.33 -15.48 -26.50
CA LYS A 26 23.81 -15.94 -27.79
C LYS A 26 23.05 -17.27 -27.65
N LYS A 27 23.52 -18.19 -26.83
CA LYS A 27 22.87 -19.48 -26.59
C LYS A 27 21.52 -19.33 -25.83
N ILE A 28 21.45 -18.41 -24.88
CA ILE A 28 20.22 -18.10 -24.13
C ILE A 28 19.21 -17.36 -25.05
N PHE A 29 19.68 -16.43 -25.89
CA PHE A 29 18.83 -15.71 -26.83
C PHE A 29 18.31 -16.63 -27.96
N ILE A 30 19.12 -17.56 -28.46
CA ILE A 30 18.69 -18.52 -29.52
C ILE A 30 17.64 -19.48 -28.96
N SER A 31 17.87 -20.10 -27.81
CA SER A 31 16.91 -21.04 -27.21
C SER A 31 15.57 -20.37 -26.81
N ARG A 32 15.58 -19.07 -26.50
CA ARG A 32 14.35 -18.33 -26.21
C ARG A 32 13.67 -17.76 -27.45
N ARG A 33 14.44 -17.40 -28.48
CA ARG A 33 13.87 -17.02 -29.79
C ARG A 33 13.10 -18.20 -30.40
N GLU A 34 13.62 -19.42 -30.22
CA GLU A 34 12.92 -20.66 -30.64
C GLU A 34 11.61 -20.85 -29.88
N LYS A 35 11.57 -20.58 -28.56
CA LYS A 35 10.33 -20.63 -27.78
C LYS A 35 9.33 -19.53 -28.13
N ILE A 36 9.79 -18.34 -28.47
CA ILE A 36 8.94 -17.24 -28.91
C ILE A 36 8.38 -17.52 -30.31
N ASN A 37 9.22 -18.02 -31.20
CA ASN A 37 8.76 -18.42 -32.54
C ASN A 37 7.76 -19.58 -32.48
N ALA A 38 7.99 -20.58 -31.63
CA ALA A 38 7.01 -21.65 -31.42
C ALA A 38 5.66 -21.15 -30.87
N ALA A 39 5.68 -20.15 -29.97
CA ALA A 39 4.45 -19.52 -29.48
C ALA A 39 3.77 -18.61 -30.51
N LEU A 40 4.54 -18.01 -31.42
CA LEU A 40 4.02 -17.25 -32.57
C LEU A 40 3.41 -18.18 -33.62
N ASP A 41 4.07 -19.29 -33.91
CA ASP A 41 3.57 -20.32 -34.83
C ASP A 41 2.29 -20.97 -34.29
N GLU A 42 2.18 -21.15 -32.96
CA GLU A 42 0.96 -21.63 -32.30
C GLU A 42 -0.17 -20.59 -32.34
N ALA A 43 0.16 -19.30 -32.24
CA ALA A 43 -0.80 -18.19 -32.38
C ALA A 43 -1.28 -18.03 -33.84
N GLU A 44 -0.37 -18.14 -34.82
CA GLU A 44 -0.71 -18.11 -36.26
C GLU A 44 -1.55 -19.33 -36.65
N ASN A 45 -1.26 -20.53 -36.13
CA ASN A 45 -2.09 -21.71 -36.32
C ASN A 45 -3.49 -21.55 -35.69
N LEU A 46 -3.61 -20.93 -34.53
CA LEU A 46 -4.90 -20.59 -33.90
C LEU A 46 -5.67 -19.55 -34.76
N GLU A 47 -4.97 -18.59 -35.34
CA GLU A 47 -5.56 -17.58 -36.22
C GLU A 47 -6.04 -18.21 -37.55
N TYR A 48 -5.27 -19.14 -38.12
CA TYR A 48 -5.65 -19.91 -39.29
C TYR A 48 -6.86 -20.84 -39.05
N LEU A 49 -6.93 -21.51 -37.90
CA LEU A 49 -8.06 -22.35 -37.46
C LEU A 49 -9.33 -21.51 -37.20
N LEU A 50 -9.18 -20.26 -36.75
CA LEU A 50 -10.27 -19.31 -36.58
C LEU A 50 -10.76 -18.71 -37.90
N GLU A 51 -9.87 -18.48 -38.87
CA GLU A 51 -10.24 -17.97 -40.22
C GLU A 51 -10.79 -19.09 -41.12
N SER A 52 -10.41 -20.34 -40.89
CA SER A 52 -10.89 -21.50 -41.67
C SER A 52 -12.28 -22.02 -41.27
N GLY A 53 -12.84 -21.52 -40.15
CA GLY A 53 -14.18 -21.90 -39.72
C GLY A 53 -14.30 -23.33 -39.14
N GLU A 54 -13.19 -24.02 -38.86
CA GLU A 54 -13.19 -25.40 -38.35
C GLU A 54 -13.46 -25.54 -36.83
N LEU A 55 -13.78 -24.41 -36.16
CA LEU A 55 -14.12 -24.39 -34.71
C LEU A 55 -15.62 -24.13 -34.46
N THR A 56 -16.48 -24.34 -35.46
CA THR A 56 -17.94 -24.19 -35.30
C THR A 56 -18.66 -25.43 -35.76
N ASP A 57 -18.46 -26.57 -35.13
CA ASP A 57 -19.36 -27.72 -35.25
C ASP A 57 -19.21 -28.67 -34.05
N ALA A 58 -19.68 -28.23 -32.92
CA ALA A 58 -20.14 -29.12 -31.86
C ALA A 58 -21.19 -28.33 -31.05
N ASP A 59 -22.44 -28.41 -31.44
CA ASP A 59 -23.71 -28.13 -30.80
C ASP A 59 -24.66 -27.30 -31.66
N ALA A 60 -25.05 -27.88 -32.83
CA ALA A 60 -26.21 -27.42 -33.56
C ALA A 60 -26.92 -28.59 -34.22
N ASP A 61 -27.46 -29.50 -33.38
CA ASP A 61 -28.57 -30.35 -33.76
C ASP A 61 -29.76 -30.06 -32.83
N ASP A 62 -30.92 -29.94 -33.45
CA ASP A 62 -32.27 -29.69 -32.94
C ASP A 62 -32.73 -28.21 -32.89
N ARG A 63 -33.27 -27.78 -34.03
CA ARG A 63 -34.61 -27.20 -34.15
C ARG A 63 -34.89 -26.62 -35.55
N GLU A 64 -35.27 -27.47 -36.47
CA GLU A 64 -36.21 -27.09 -37.52
C GLU A 64 -37.61 -26.99 -36.90
N LEU A 65 -38.29 -25.87 -37.09
CA LEU A 65 -39.66 -25.81 -37.57
C LEU A 65 -40.27 -24.43 -37.34
N ASN A 66 -40.85 -23.95 -38.45
CA ASN A 66 -41.90 -22.93 -38.57
C ASN A 66 -41.48 -21.47 -38.85
N ALA A 67 -41.41 -21.21 -40.14
CA ALA A 67 -41.58 -19.89 -40.68
C ALA A 67 -43.05 -19.46 -40.61
N SER A 68 -43.33 -18.27 -40.06
CA SER A 68 -44.36 -17.36 -40.48
C SER A 68 -44.16 -15.98 -39.84
N ASP A 69 -44.07 -14.98 -40.68
CA ASP A 69 -44.34 -13.57 -40.53
C ASP A 69 -44.00 -12.89 -39.18
N ASP A 70 -42.84 -12.17 -39.19
CA ASP A 70 -42.81 -10.82 -38.66
C ASP A 70 -41.49 -10.11 -39.01
N ASN A 71 -41.61 -9.06 -39.83
CA ASN A 71 -40.48 -8.27 -40.33
C ASN A 71 -39.83 -7.34 -39.32
N THR A 72 -40.18 -7.44 -38.04
CA THR A 72 -39.61 -6.70 -36.88
C THR A 72 -38.46 -7.49 -36.19
N GLY A 73 -38.49 -8.82 -36.23
CA GLY A 73 -37.51 -9.66 -35.52
C GLY A 73 -36.11 -9.69 -36.23
N CYS A 74 -36.04 -9.33 -37.51
CA CYS A 74 -34.77 -9.38 -38.27
C CYS A 74 -33.81 -8.22 -37.90
N PHE A 75 -34.36 -7.02 -37.55
CA PHE A 75 -33.54 -5.88 -37.14
C PHE A 75 -32.98 -6.05 -35.72
N ASP A 76 -33.74 -6.65 -34.82
CA ASP A 76 -33.27 -6.92 -33.46
C ASP A 76 -32.22 -8.04 -33.42
N ALA A 77 -32.32 -9.05 -34.27
CA ALA A 77 -31.32 -10.12 -34.37
C ALA A 77 -29.98 -9.61 -34.96
N ILE A 78 -30.03 -8.71 -35.95
CA ILE A 78 -28.82 -8.09 -36.52
C ILE A 78 -28.16 -7.16 -35.50
N ALA A 79 -28.95 -6.37 -34.74
CA ALA A 79 -28.44 -5.51 -33.69
C ALA A 79 -27.83 -6.30 -32.50
N GLU A 80 -28.39 -7.48 -32.17
CA GLU A 80 -27.87 -8.39 -31.16
C GLU A 80 -26.55 -9.05 -31.63
N GLN A 81 -26.45 -9.43 -32.87
CA GLN A 81 -25.25 -9.99 -33.47
C GLN A 81 -24.12 -8.96 -33.62
N GLU A 82 -24.44 -7.70 -33.94
CA GLU A 82 -23.47 -6.61 -33.90
C GLU A 82 -22.99 -6.30 -32.50
N ARG A 83 -23.87 -6.37 -31.47
CA ARG A 83 -23.49 -6.24 -30.06
C ARG A 83 -22.59 -7.39 -29.59
N GLN A 84 -22.89 -8.62 -29.98
CA GLN A 84 -22.05 -9.79 -29.67
C GLN A 84 -20.69 -9.70 -30.36
N ASN A 85 -20.65 -9.29 -31.63
CA ASN A 85 -19.38 -9.09 -32.33
C ASN A 85 -18.56 -7.94 -31.74
N SER A 86 -19.18 -6.84 -31.35
CA SER A 86 -18.47 -5.73 -30.68
C SER A 86 -17.96 -6.13 -29.29
N CYS A 87 -18.70 -6.93 -28.56
CA CYS A 87 -18.29 -7.49 -27.28
C CYS A 87 -17.11 -8.47 -27.45
N PHE A 88 -17.14 -9.32 -28.48
CA PHE A 88 -16.07 -10.25 -28.80
C PHE A 88 -14.79 -9.53 -29.27
N LEU A 89 -14.89 -8.49 -30.09
CA LEU A 89 -13.75 -7.67 -30.47
C LEU A 89 -13.12 -6.94 -29.27
N HIS A 90 -13.94 -6.43 -28.34
CA HIS A 90 -13.45 -5.82 -27.10
C HIS A 90 -12.74 -6.83 -26.20
N GLU A 91 -13.29 -8.04 -26.08
CA GLU A 91 -12.67 -9.12 -25.30
C GLU A 91 -11.35 -9.60 -25.95
N LYS A 92 -11.30 -9.72 -27.28
CA LYS A 92 -10.07 -10.05 -28.04
C LYS A 92 -9.00 -8.96 -27.83
N GLN A 93 -9.37 -7.70 -27.95
CA GLN A 93 -8.48 -6.55 -27.74
C GLN A 93 -7.91 -6.57 -26.30
N ARG A 94 -8.76 -6.80 -25.33
CA ARG A 94 -8.37 -6.89 -23.92
C ARG A 94 -7.40 -8.05 -23.66
N ARG A 95 -7.60 -9.21 -24.29
CA ARG A 95 -6.68 -10.36 -24.16
C ARG A 95 -5.32 -10.09 -24.80
N ILE A 96 -5.30 -9.38 -25.92
CA ILE A 96 -4.05 -8.97 -26.58
C ILE A 96 -3.29 -7.98 -25.67
N GLU A 97 -3.95 -6.97 -25.14
CA GLU A 97 -3.35 -6.00 -24.21
C GLU A 97 -2.83 -6.67 -22.92
N GLU A 98 -3.59 -7.63 -22.37
CA GLU A 98 -3.15 -8.43 -21.22
C GLU A 98 -1.94 -9.32 -21.54
N ALA A 99 -1.89 -9.90 -22.73
CA ALA A 99 -0.76 -10.72 -23.20
C ALA A 99 0.50 -9.86 -23.46
N GLU A 100 0.36 -8.72 -24.10
CA GLU A 100 1.45 -7.76 -24.29
C GLU A 100 1.99 -7.24 -22.95
N LYS A 101 1.10 -6.98 -22.00
CA LYS A 101 1.47 -6.57 -20.65
C LYS A 101 2.28 -7.64 -19.93
N ARG A 102 1.82 -8.90 -19.95
CA ARG A 102 2.56 -10.04 -19.38
C ARG A 102 3.92 -10.23 -20.03
N LEU A 103 3.99 -10.06 -21.36
CA LEU A 103 5.25 -10.16 -22.09
C LEU A 103 6.22 -9.05 -21.69
N ASN A 104 5.73 -7.83 -21.50
CA ASN A 104 6.55 -6.70 -21.06
C ASN A 104 7.02 -6.86 -19.60
N GLU A 105 6.16 -7.38 -18.72
CA GLU A 105 6.53 -7.73 -17.34
C GLU A 105 7.62 -8.80 -17.31
N GLN A 106 7.48 -9.85 -18.10
CA GLN A 106 8.50 -10.90 -18.21
C GLN A 106 9.82 -10.39 -18.79
N LYS A 107 9.75 -9.54 -19.83
CA LYS A 107 10.95 -8.89 -20.39
C LYS A 107 11.66 -8.04 -19.33
N HIS A 108 10.92 -7.26 -18.55
CA HIS A 108 11.47 -6.41 -17.51
C HIS A 108 12.15 -7.24 -16.40
N GLU A 109 11.51 -8.31 -15.95
CA GLU A 109 12.07 -9.23 -14.95
C GLU A 109 13.35 -9.91 -15.44
N ILE A 110 13.34 -10.39 -16.70
CA ILE A 110 14.52 -11.00 -17.32
C ILE A 110 15.68 -9.98 -17.42
N MET A 111 15.37 -8.72 -17.75
CA MET A 111 16.40 -7.68 -17.83
C MET A 111 17.02 -7.37 -16.48
N ILE A 112 16.19 -7.31 -15.41
CA ILE A 112 16.69 -7.14 -14.04
C ILE A 112 17.60 -8.31 -13.64
N GLN A 113 17.16 -9.55 -13.88
CA GLN A 113 17.95 -10.73 -13.56
C GLN A 113 19.26 -10.81 -14.37
N ALA A 114 19.22 -10.46 -15.66
CA ALA A 114 20.41 -10.40 -16.51
C ALA A 114 21.40 -9.35 -16.01
N ARG A 115 20.91 -8.16 -15.62
CA ARG A 115 21.73 -7.10 -15.03
C ARG A 115 22.38 -7.53 -13.72
N GLN A 116 21.60 -8.08 -12.79
CA GLN A 116 22.12 -8.58 -11.52
C GLN A 116 23.26 -9.60 -11.73
N LYS A 117 23.06 -10.55 -12.65
CA LYS A 117 24.08 -11.53 -13.01
C LYS A 117 25.31 -10.87 -13.65
N SER A 118 25.11 -9.92 -14.56
CA SER A 118 26.21 -9.23 -15.23
C SER A 118 27.03 -8.39 -14.26
N VAL A 119 26.38 -7.65 -13.36
CA VAL A 119 27.03 -6.86 -12.32
C VAL A 119 27.82 -7.77 -11.36
N LYS A 120 27.23 -8.90 -10.94
CA LYS A 120 27.91 -9.86 -10.07
C LYS A 120 29.16 -10.44 -10.74
N VAL A 121 29.06 -10.89 -12.00
CA VAL A 121 30.21 -11.41 -12.76
C VAL A 121 31.29 -10.35 -12.92
N LEU A 122 30.91 -9.10 -13.14
CA LEU A 122 31.88 -8.03 -13.23
C LEU A 122 32.57 -7.77 -11.90
N CYS A 123 31.84 -7.67 -10.79
CA CYS A 123 32.45 -7.47 -9.47
C CYS A 123 33.42 -8.60 -9.14
N GLU A 124 33.11 -9.85 -9.47
CA GLU A 124 34.03 -10.98 -9.32
C GLU A 124 35.29 -10.85 -10.19
N ARG A 125 35.15 -10.35 -11.41
CA ARG A 125 36.31 -10.09 -12.29
C ARG A 125 37.15 -8.93 -11.79
N LEU A 126 36.52 -7.85 -11.30
CA LEU A 126 37.25 -6.74 -10.67
C LEU A 126 37.99 -7.20 -9.40
N LYS A 127 37.39 -8.04 -8.57
CA LYS A 127 38.07 -8.66 -7.42
C LYS A 127 39.33 -9.43 -7.85
N SER A 128 39.23 -10.22 -8.92
CA SER A 128 40.35 -10.96 -9.45
C SER A 128 41.44 -10.02 -9.98
N ALA A 129 41.07 -8.99 -10.77
CA ALA A 129 42.00 -8.03 -11.34
C ALA A 129 42.76 -7.21 -10.27
N PHE A 130 42.05 -6.80 -9.20
CA PHE A 130 42.68 -6.05 -8.11
C PHE A 130 43.65 -6.89 -7.26
N ARG A 131 43.59 -8.22 -7.32
CA ARG A 131 44.53 -9.15 -6.69
C ARG A 131 45.79 -9.34 -7.49
N GLU A 132 45.81 -8.94 -8.78
CA GLU A 132 46.97 -9.08 -9.67
C GLU A 132 47.87 -7.82 -9.63
N GLN A 133 49.22 -8.03 -9.79
CA GLN A 133 50.13 -6.90 -10.00
C GLN A 133 49.89 -6.25 -11.38
N PRO A 134 49.97 -4.91 -11.52
CA PRO A 134 50.47 -3.90 -10.57
C PRO A 134 49.40 -3.27 -9.66
N TYR A 135 48.13 -3.66 -9.75
CA TYR A 135 47.06 -3.01 -9.01
C TYR A 135 47.16 -3.23 -7.49
N ALA A 136 47.57 -4.44 -7.07
CA ALA A 136 47.78 -4.78 -5.67
C ALA A 136 48.83 -3.86 -5.00
N ASP A 137 49.90 -3.54 -5.70
CA ASP A 137 50.98 -2.65 -5.19
C ASP A 137 50.48 -1.19 -5.07
N GLY A 138 49.67 -0.74 -6.02
CA GLY A 138 49.03 0.58 -5.97
C GLY A 138 48.05 0.74 -4.80
N ILE A 139 47.26 -0.30 -4.49
CA ILE A 139 46.33 -0.33 -3.36
C ILE A 139 47.10 -0.33 -2.04
N ARG A 140 48.18 -1.13 -1.93
CA ARG A 140 49.04 -1.21 -0.75
C ARG A 140 49.71 0.12 -0.44
N ALA A 141 50.14 0.86 -1.46
CA ALA A 141 50.75 2.17 -1.29
C ALA A 141 49.82 3.22 -0.66
N LYS A 142 48.50 3.01 -0.69
CA LYS A 142 47.51 3.91 -0.09
C LYS A 142 47.19 3.56 1.38
N GLU A 143 47.60 2.42 1.91
CA GLU A 143 47.29 1.97 3.27
C GLU A 143 47.64 2.99 4.36
N PRO A 144 48.83 3.67 4.35
CA PRO A 144 49.15 4.69 5.34
C PRO A 144 48.17 5.86 5.35
N ALA A 145 47.74 6.34 4.16
CA ALA A 145 46.80 7.43 4.04
C ALA A 145 45.39 7.03 4.50
N LEU A 146 45.00 5.77 4.30
CA LEU A 146 43.75 5.21 4.79
C LEU A 146 43.76 5.06 6.31
N ALA A 147 44.89 4.65 6.89
CA ALA A 147 45.05 4.61 8.34
C ALA A 147 44.90 6.00 8.97
N ASP A 148 45.48 7.03 8.35
CA ASP A 148 45.35 8.41 8.79
C ASP A 148 43.88 8.89 8.76
N LYS A 149 43.15 8.53 7.73
CA LYS A 149 41.70 8.83 7.65
C LYS A 149 40.90 8.15 8.78
N ILE A 150 41.18 6.88 9.05
CA ILE A 150 40.53 6.17 10.17
C ILE A 150 40.87 6.83 11.50
N LEU A 151 42.14 7.13 11.76
CA LEU A 151 42.62 7.76 12.98
C LEU A 151 41.98 9.13 13.26
N ASN A 152 41.60 9.87 12.21
CA ASN A 152 40.94 11.17 12.36
C ASN A 152 39.46 11.07 12.69
N ILE A 153 38.82 9.93 12.42
CA ILE A 153 37.36 9.77 12.55
C ILE A 153 37.00 8.88 13.75
N ILE A 154 37.95 8.09 14.24
CA ILE A 154 37.73 7.10 15.28
C ILE A 154 37.16 7.76 16.57
N SER A 155 36.10 7.19 17.11
CA SER A 155 35.46 7.63 18.36
C SER A 155 34.76 6.45 19.04
N LEU A 156 34.66 6.49 20.36
CA LEU A 156 33.85 5.51 21.11
C LEU A 156 32.38 5.87 20.99
N THR A 157 31.57 4.89 20.70
CA THR A 157 30.12 5.05 20.66
C THR A 157 29.51 4.86 22.05
N PRO A 158 28.27 5.35 22.32
CA PRO A 158 27.54 5.03 23.54
C PRO A 158 27.42 3.52 23.79
N GLY A 159 27.32 2.71 22.73
CA GLY A 159 27.29 1.26 22.82
C GLY A 159 28.58 0.65 23.30
N ASP A 160 29.74 1.14 22.80
CA ASP A 160 31.06 0.71 23.29
C ASP A 160 31.23 1.05 24.78
N MET A 161 30.70 2.20 25.21
CA MET A 161 30.69 2.61 26.60
C MET A 161 29.85 1.68 27.48
N CYS A 162 28.65 1.34 27.04
CA CYS A 162 27.78 0.36 27.73
C CYS A 162 28.43 -1.04 27.80
N TYR A 163 29.14 -1.44 26.74
CA TYR A 163 29.85 -2.71 26.70
C TYR A 163 31.02 -2.72 27.72
N LEU A 164 31.80 -1.63 27.76
CA LEU A 164 32.88 -1.47 28.74
C LEU A 164 32.40 -1.52 30.20
N MET A 165 31.23 -0.90 30.50
CA MET A 165 30.67 -0.95 31.85
C MET A 165 30.33 -2.37 32.31
N ARG A 166 30.16 -3.31 31.39
CA ARG A 166 29.81 -4.72 31.70
C ARG A 166 31.01 -5.66 31.70
N HIS A 167 32.03 -5.38 30.86
CA HIS A 167 33.07 -6.35 30.52
C HIS A 167 34.49 -5.88 30.79
N ASP A 168 34.74 -4.64 31.20
CA ASP A 168 36.04 -4.02 31.45
C ASP A 168 37.06 -4.07 30.30
N VAL A 169 36.77 -4.80 29.23
CA VAL A 169 37.64 -5.01 28.08
C VAL A 169 36.89 -4.76 26.79
N LEU A 170 37.45 -3.93 25.91
CA LEU A 170 36.93 -3.70 24.57
C LEU A 170 37.84 -4.37 23.52
N TYR A 171 37.21 -5.17 22.66
CA TYR A 171 37.94 -5.83 21.58
C TYR A 171 38.20 -4.88 20.42
N VAL A 172 39.46 -4.73 20.06
CA VAL A 172 39.91 -3.93 18.90
C VAL A 172 40.54 -4.88 17.89
N THR A 173 39.90 -5.01 16.72
CA THR A 173 40.39 -5.90 15.66
C THR A 173 40.78 -5.07 14.42
N LEU A 174 42.04 -5.12 14.04
CA LEU A 174 42.55 -4.52 12.82
C LEU A 174 42.70 -5.62 11.77
N THR A 175 42.04 -5.49 10.65
CA THR A 175 42.06 -6.46 9.54
C THR A 175 42.60 -5.78 8.28
N SER A 176 43.49 -6.41 7.58
CA SER A 176 44.07 -5.95 6.30
C SER A 176 44.23 -7.11 5.33
N ALA A 177 44.33 -6.81 4.04
CA ALA A 177 44.55 -7.83 3.02
C ALA A 177 45.98 -8.38 3.02
N TYR A 178 46.92 -7.56 3.49
CA TYR A 178 48.37 -7.87 3.53
C TYR A 178 48.90 -7.58 4.93
N PRO A 179 50.08 -8.15 5.30
CA PRO A 179 50.76 -7.78 6.53
C PRO A 179 51.04 -6.27 6.59
N LEU A 180 50.51 -5.60 7.63
CA LEU A 180 50.68 -4.16 7.82
C LEU A 180 52.05 -3.79 8.32
N ASP A 181 52.47 -2.55 8.00
CA ASP A 181 53.64 -1.94 8.62
C ASP A 181 53.42 -1.82 10.14
N PRO A 182 54.36 -2.31 10.98
CA PRO A 182 54.26 -2.19 12.42
C PRO A 182 53.98 -0.76 12.91
N ALA A 183 54.52 0.26 12.23
CA ALA A 183 54.29 1.65 12.56
C ALA A 183 52.81 2.08 12.46
N ILE A 184 52.03 1.49 11.54
CA ILE A 184 50.58 1.75 11.39
C ILE A 184 49.85 1.09 12.55
N VAL A 185 50.19 -0.14 12.90
CA VAL A 185 49.57 -0.89 13.99
C VAL A 185 49.82 -0.17 15.32
N ASP A 186 51.05 0.29 15.59
CA ASP A 186 51.41 1.01 16.79
C ASP A 186 50.60 2.34 16.93
N ARG A 187 50.49 3.11 15.86
CA ARG A 187 49.77 4.39 15.84
C ARG A 187 48.25 4.19 16.12
N ILE A 188 47.66 3.16 15.55
CA ILE A 188 46.23 2.83 15.81
C ILE A 188 46.11 2.34 17.24
N GLY A 189 47.08 1.53 17.72
CA GLY A 189 47.11 1.03 19.08
C GLY A 189 47.21 2.15 20.12
N GLU A 190 48.17 3.09 19.95
CA GLU A 190 48.31 4.26 20.83
C GLU A 190 47.06 5.11 20.90
N LYS A 191 46.42 5.42 19.75
CA LYS A 191 45.19 6.24 19.67
C LYS A 191 44.05 5.57 20.39
N THR A 192 43.83 4.27 20.12
CA THR A 192 42.71 3.52 20.74
C THR A 192 42.96 3.29 22.23
N THR A 193 44.18 3.08 22.67
CA THR A 193 44.52 2.99 24.09
C THR A 193 44.25 4.31 24.79
N ALA A 194 44.71 5.45 24.23
CA ALA A 194 44.47 6.77 24.82
C ALA A 194 42.98 7.06 25.00
N MET A 195 42.16 6.70 24.00
CA MET A 195 40.69 6.86 24.08
C MET A 195 40.04 5.97 25.15
N LEU A 196 40.56 4.75 25.34
CA LEU A 196 40.01 3.82 26.34
C LEU A 196 40.50 4.16 27.75
N ASP A 197 41.70 4.66 27.91
CA ASP A 197 42.26 5.12 29.21
C ASP A 197 41.45 6.29 29.80
N GLU A 198 40.92 7.19 28.93
CA GLU A 198 40.00 8.28 29.35
C GLU A 198 38.73 7.75 30.00
N VAL A 199 38.31 6.53 29.68
CA VAL A 199 37.05 5.91 30.13
C VAL A 199 37.27 4.79 31.15
N GLY A 200 38.56 4.46 31.45
CA GLY A 200 38.93 3.38 32.38
C GLY A 200 38.80 1.97 31.82
N GLY A 201 38.71 1.85 30.49
CA GLY A 201 38.64 0.57 29.78
C GLY A 201 40.00 0.01 29.37
N LYS A 202 40.08 -1.30 29.14
CA LYS A 202 41.30 -1.96 28.63
C LYS A 202 41.08 -2.48 27.22
N PRO A 203 41.92 -2.14 26.24
CA PRO A 203 41.83 -2.70 24.90
C PRO A 203 42.44 -4.12 24.84
N SER A 204 41.75 -4.97 24.06
CA SER A 204 42.29 -6.27 23.65
C SER A 204 42.51 -6.24 22.13
N TYR A 205 43.77 -6.24 21.68
CA TYR A 205 44.14 -6.07 20.27
C TYR A 205 44.28 -7.39 19.52
N TRP A 206 43.70 -7.42 18.35
CA TRP A 206 43.86 -8.51 17.39
C TRP A 206 44.21 -7.93 16.03
N VAL A 207 45.33 -8.34 15.43
CA VAL A 207 45.67 -8.01 14.05
C VAL A 207 45.47 -9.26 13.22
N LYS A 208 44.62 -9.16 12.19
CA LYS A 208 44.29 -10.25 11.29
C LYS A 208 44.65 -9.89 9.85
N VAL A 209 45.24 -10.82 9.13
CA VAL A 209 45.39 -10.71 7.68
C VAL A 209 44.32 -11.53 7.01
N ASP A 210 43.51 -10.88 6.15
CA ASP A 210 42.43 -11.49 5.42
C ASP A 210 42.48 -11.13 3.94
N PRO A 211 42.99 -12.03 3.09
CA PRO A 211 43.18 -11.77 1.66
C PRO A 211 41.84 -11.51 0.91
N GLU A 212 40.70 -11.87 1.50
CA GLU A 212 39.38 -11.61 0.93
C GLU A 212 39.05 -10.10 0.82
N LEU A 213 39.67 -9.28 1.66
CA LEU A 213 39.50 -7.81 1.62
C LEU A 213 40.08 -7.15 0.37
N ILE A 214 40.97 -7.86 -0.36
CA ILE A 214 41.64 -7.43 -1.60
C ILE A 214 42.65 -6.32 -1.36
N GLY A 215 42.37 -5.38 -0.44
CA GLY A 215 43.20 -4.28 -0.02
C GLY A 215 42.51 -3.30 0.88
N GLY A 216 43.27 -2.38 1.45
CA GLY A 216 42.77 -1.40 2.43
C GLY A 216 42.70 -1.96 3.85
N LEU A 217 42.07 -1.21 4.74
CA LEU A 217 42.04 -1.45 6.18
C LEU A 217 40.60 -1.52 6.69
N ARG A 218 40.36 -2.44 7.63
CA ARG A 218 39.12 -2.53 8.41
C ARG A 218 39.47 -2.53 9.89
N LEU A 219 39.05 -1.51 10.61
CA LEU A 219 39.20 -1.43 12.05
C LEU A 219 37.84 -1.66 12.70
N ARG A 220 37.77 -2.61 13.61
CA ARG A 220 36.58 -2.87 14.45
C ARG A 220 36.89 -2.54 15.88
N ILE A 221 36.05 -1.72 16.52
CA ILE A 221 36.08 -1.41 17.95
C ILE A 221 34.75 -1.81 18.51
N GLY A 222 34.71 -2.83 19.39
CA GLY A 222 33.44 -3.38 19.81
C GLY A 222 32.58 -3.85 18.64
N ASP A 223 31.41 -3.24 18.46
CA ASP A 223 30.49 -3.52 17.34
C ASP A 223 30.62 -2.52 16.19
N THR A 224 31.35 -1.43 16.39
CA THR A 224 31.56 -0.40 15.37
C THR A 224 32.70 -0.77 14.44
N VAL A 225 32.48 -0.66 13.14
CA VAL A 225 33.44 -0.98 12.09
C VAL A 225 33.73 0.27 11.26
N TYR A 226 35.00 0.58 11.11
CA TYR A 226 35.54 1.60 10.23
C TYR A 226 36.18 0.88 9.04
N ASP A 227 35.54 0.96 7.87
CA ASP A 227 35.87 0.15 6.70
C ASP A 227 36.32 1.01 5.54
N CYS A 228 37.58 0.82 5.13
CA CYS A 228 38.19 1.43 3.96
C CYS A 228 38.66 0.36 2.95
N THR A 229 38.10 -0.84 2.99
CA THR A 229 38.52 -1.95 2.15
C THR A 229 38.02 -1.83 0.72
N VAL A 230 38.74 -2.41 -0.21
CA VAL A 230 38.33 -2.54 -1.62
C VAL A 230 37.08 -3.41 -1.71
N GLU A 231 36.95 -4.47 -0.90
CA GLU A 231 35.77 -5.32 -0.80
C GLU A 231 34.53 -4.49 -0.53
N ASN A 232 34.54 -3.61 0.48
CA ASN A 232 33.40 -2.78 0.84
C ASN A 232 33.04 -1.77 -0.26
N ARG A 233 34.03 -1.21 -0.95
CA ARG A 233 33.79 -0.32 -2.10
C ARG A 233 33.12 -1.05 -3.26
N LEU A 234 33.60 -2.26 -3.58
CA LEU A 234 32.98 -3.11 -4.61
C LEU A 234 31.54 -3.50 -4.23
N TYR A 235 31.31 -3.77 -2.95
CA TYR A 235 29.94 -4.02 -2.44
C TYR A 235 28.99 -2.83 -2.69
N HIS A 236 29.45 -1.60 -2.41
CA HIS A 236 28.66 -0.40 -2.69
C HIS A 236 28.45 -0.18 -4.18
N LEU A 237 29.50 -0.38 -4.98
CA LEU A 237 29.41 -0.28 -6.43
C LEU A 237 28.41 -1.29 -7.02
N GLU A 238 28.49 -2.55 -6.61
CA GLU A 238 27.54 -3.59 -7.02
C GLU A 238 26.10 -3.17 -6.73
N ARG A 239 25.85 -2.68 -5.52
CA ARG A 239 24.54 -2.24 -5.06
C ARG A 239 24.01 -1.02 -5.82
N ASP A 240 24.86 -0.06 -6.12
CA ASP A 240 24.48 1.15 -6.84
C ASP A 240 24.21 0.86 -8.32
N LEU A 241 25.03 0.01 -8.94
CA LEU A 241 24.83 -0.44 -10.31
C LEU A 241 23.52 -1.24 -10.48
N VAL A 242 23.17 -2.09 -9.54
CA VAL A 242 21.89 -2.83 -9.56
C VAL A 242 20.69 -1.88 -9.39
N LYS A 243 20.83 -0.79 -8.65
CA LYS A 243 19.76 0.16 -8.34
C LYS A 243 19.52 1.23 -9.39
N ARG A 244 20.49 1.50 -10.27
CA ARG A 244 20.31 2.53 -11.32
C ARG A 244 19.18 2.16 -12.27
N PRO A 245 18.36 3.13 -12.72
CA PRO A 245 17.28 2.86 -13.65
C PRO A 245 17.82 2.30 -14.97
N LEU A 246 17.10 1.33 -15.55
CA LEU A 246 17.41 0.78 -16.86
C LEU A 246 16.98 1.79 -17.94
N PRO A 247 17.85 2.19 -18.89
CA PRO A 247 17.44 2.93 -20.07
C PRO A 247 16.51 2.10 -20.94
N GLN A 248 15.66 2.75 -21.73
CA GLN A 248 14.66 2.07 -22.59
C GLN A 248 15.29 1.16 -23.66
N VAL A 249 16.51 1.43 -24.07
CA VAL A 249 17.30 0.58 -24.97
C VAL A 249 18.65 0.37 -24.31
N ILE A 250 18.96 -0.87 -23.92
CA ILE A 250 20.23 -1.21 -23.26
C ILE A 250 21.16 -1.85 -24.29
N SER A 251 22.25 -1.19 -24.63
CA SER A 251 23.39 -1.82 -25.25
C SER A 251 24.37 -2.35 -24.19
N ALA A 252 25.19 -3.34 -24.55
CA ALA A 252 26.27 -3.79 -23.67
C ALA A 252 27.26 -2.64 -23.33
N GLN A 253 27.37 -1.67 -24.21
CA GLN A 253 28.22 -0.49 -24.03
C GLN A 253 27.67 0.43 -22.95
N ASP A 254 26.36 0.68 -22.92
CA ASP A 254 25.73 1.54 -21.89
C ASP A 254 25.95 1.00 -20.48
N ILE A 255 25.93 -0.34 -20.32
CA ILE A 255 26.24 -0.98 -19.04
C ILE A 255 27.71 -0.74 -18.66
N ILE A 256 28.62 -0.85 -19.59
CA ILE A 256 30.05 -0.64 -19.38
C ILE A 256 30.33 0.81 -19.03
N ASP A 257 29.75 1.76 -19.73
CA ASP A 257 29.94 3.20 -19.50
C ASP A 257 29.38 3.63 -18.15
N ASP A 258 28.20 3.14 -17.77
CA ASP A 258 27.56 3.35 -16.46
C ASP A 258 28.40 2.79 -15.30
N MET A 259 29.14 1.70 -15.57
CA MET A 259 30.05 1.08 -14.61
C MET A 259 31.34 1.90 -14.45
N PHE A 260 31.86 2.46 -15.52
CA PHE A 260 33.06 3.33 -15.45
C PHE A 260 32.75 4.63 -14.70
N GLU A 261 31.61 5.27 -14.97
CA GLU A 261 31.18 6.43 -14.19
C GLU A 261 31.03 6.10 -12.69
N GLY A 262 30.51 4.90 -12.36
CA GLY A 262 30.39 4.44 -10.98
C GLY A 262 31.75 4.23 -10.28
N ILE A 263 32.76 3.74 -11.02
CA ILE A 263 34.11 3.52 -10.49
C ILE A 263 34.84 4.86 -10.30
N GLU A 264 34.70 5.80 -11.24
CA GLU A 264 35.28 7.13 -11.13
C GLU A 264 34.66 7.96 -10.01
N ALA A 265 33.36 7.80 -9.77
CA ALA A 265 32.64 8.46 -8.67
C ALA A 265 32.89 7.84 -7.28
N ALA A 266 33.53 6.67 -7.20
CA ALA A 266 33.87 6.00 -5.95
C ALA A 266 35.06 6.69 -5.26
N GLU A 267 34.77 7.74 -4.48
CA GLU A 267 35.77 8.40 -3.62
C GLU A 267 36.27 7.45 -2.54
N ASP A 268 37.53 7.72 -2.07
CA ASP A 268 38.13 7.05 -0.91
C ASP A 268 37.41 7.45 0.39
N ARG A 269 36.23 6.84 0.67
CA ARG A 269 35.44 7.08 1.89
C ARG A 269 35.74 6.03 2.94
N VAL A 270 35.66 6.44 4.21
CA VAL A 270 35.61 5.53 5.35
C VAL A 270 34.13 5.30 5.65
N ASP A 271 33.65 4.08 5.49
CA ASP A 271 32.30 3.71 5.90
C ASP A 271 32.29 3.29 7.36
N ILE A 272 31.41 3.91 8.13
CA ILE A 272 31.21 3.59 9.54
C ILE A 272 29.87 2.87 9.66
N TYR A 273 29.88 1.66 10.19
CA TYR A 273 28.67 0.89 10.41
C TYR A 273 28.82 -0.06 11.60
N GLN A 274 27.68 -0.46 12.18
CA GLN A 274 27.66 -1.50 13.21
C GLN A 274 27.31 -2.85 12.59
N LEU A 275 28.03 -3.88 13.02
CA LEU A 275 27.82 -5.27 12.62
C LEU A 275 27.22 -6.07 13.76
N GLY A 276 26.06 -6.66 13.49
CA GLY A 276 25.50 -7.72 14.31
C GLY A 276 25.61 -9.10 13.67
N ARG A 277 25.12 -10.11 14.35
CA ARG A 277 25.07 -11.50 13.88
C ARG A 277 23.66 -12.06 14.06
N VAL A 278 23.27 -12.92 13.14
CA VAL A 278 22.03 -13.68 13.25
C VAL A 278 22.22 -14.84 14.22
N LEU A 279 21.47 -14.86 15.34
CA LEU A 279 21.48 -15.96 16.30
C LEU A 279 20.55 -17.09 15.87
N SER A 280 19.37 -16.76 15.35
CA SER A 280 18.40 -17.71 14.86
C SER A 280 17.46 -17.07 13.82
N VAL A 281 16.94 -17.89 12.92
CA VAL A 281 15.95 -17.51 11.90
C VAL A 281 14.79 -18.48 11.99
N SER A 282 13.56 -17.99 12.06
CA SER A 282 12.34 -18.79 12.00
C SER A 282 11.19 -17.94 11.48
N ASP A 283 10.47 -18.42 10.48
CA ASP A 283 9.22 -17.86 9.97
C ASP A 283 9.25 -16.33 9.71
N GLY A 284 10.35 -15.85 9.10
CA GLY A 284 10.53 -14.43 8.77
C GLY A 284 10.94 -13.54 9.96
N ILE A 285 11.26 -14.13 11.11
CA ILE A 285 11.84 -13.45 12.26
C ILE A 285 13.28 -13.89 12.46
N CYS A 286 14.15 -12.92 12.68
CA CYS A 286 15.55 -13.12 13.03
C CYS A 286 15.81 -12.60 14.45
N ARG A 287 16.52 -13.38 15.25
CA ARG A 287 17.14 -12.92 16.49
C ARG A 287 18.59 -12.59 16.23
N LEU A 288 18.99 -11.43 16.70
CA LEU A 288 20.28 -10.84 16.43
C LEU A 288 21.03 -10.59 17.73
N ASP A 289 22.35 -10.59 17.62
CA ASP A 289 23.29 -10.15 18.66
C ASP A 289 24.22 -9.08 18.08
N GLY A 290 24.80 -8.24 18.95
CA GLY A 290 25.55 -7.05 18.53
C GLY A 290 24.61 -5.92 18.11
N LEU A 291 25.02 -4.76 17.76
CA LEU A 291 24.17 -3.59 17.44
C LEU A 291 23.64 -2.88 18.71
N ALA A 292 24.55 -2.57 19.63
CA ALA A 292 24.20 -2.00 20.93
C ALA A 292 23.37 -0.70 20.88
N ASP A 293 23.51 0.11 19.82
CA ASP A 293 22.82 1.41 19.65
C ASP A 293 21.59 1.32 18.73
N ILE A 294 21.10 0.14 18.44
CA ILE A 294 19.96 -0.05 17.52
C ILE A 294 18.68 0.57 18.08
N MET A 295 17.88 1.14 17.21
CA MET A 295 16.61 1.75 17.56
C MET A 295 15.42 0.87 17.13
N TYR A 296 14.32 0.94 17.89
CA TYR A 296 13.04 0.37 17.48
C TYR A 296 12.58 0.96 16.13
N GLY A 297 12.14 0.12 15.21
CA GLY A 297 11.73 0.55 13.87
C GLY A 297 12.88 0.81 12.89
N GLU A 298 14.13 0.64 13.32
CA GLU A 298 15.30 0.81 12.45
C GLU A 298 15.41 -0.34 11.44
N VAL A 299 15.84 0.01 10.21
CA VAL A 299 16.06 -0.97 9.14
C VAL A 299 17.49 -1.48 9.17
N ILE A 300 17.62 -2.79 9.09
CA ILE A 300 18.88 -3.49 8.95
C ILE A 300 18.97 -4.19 7.59
N GLU A 301 20.18 -4.51 7.15
CA GLU A 301 20.46 -5.23 5.90
C GLU A 301 21.28 -6.47 6.21
N PHE A 302 20.82 -7.62 5.73
CA PHE A 302 21.52 -8.90 5.82
C PHE A 302 22.54 -9.05 4.69
N ASP A 303 23.55 -9.91 4.86
CA ASP A 303 24.57 -10.18 3.84
C ASP A 303 23.99 -10.65 2.50
N CYS A 304 22.85 -11.33 2.51
CA CYS A 304 22.12 -11.73 1.31
C CYS A 304 21.40 -10.57 0.59
N GLY A 305 21.47 -9.33 1.12
CA GLY A 305 20.82 -8.13 0.57
C GLY A 305 19.36 -7.95 0.99
N GLU A 306 18.78 -8.90 1.72
CA GLU A 306 17.44 -8.75 2.30
C GLU A 306 17.44 -7.72 3.44
N ARG A 307 16.29 -7.16 3.73
CA ARG A 307 16.11 -6.14 4.76
C ARG A 307 15.11 -6.59 5.79
N GLY A 308 15.34 -6.10 7.00
CA GLY A 308 14.42 -6.29 8.10
C GLY A 308 14.25 -5.02 8.93
N MET A 309 13.28 -5.04 9.82
CA MET A 309 12.99 -3.97 10.77
C MET A 309 13.04 -4.52 12.20
N ILE A 310 13.63 -3.74 13.07
CA ILE A 310 13.72 -4.08 14.49
C ILE A 310 12.37 -3.83 15.16
N LEU A 311 11.83 -4.87 15.79
CA LEU A 311 10.57 -4.80 16.53
C LEU A 311 10.71 -5.12 18.03
N ASP A 312 11.86 -5.67 18.42
CA ASP A 312 12.10 -6.03 19.81
C ASP A 312 13.55 -5.77 20.20
N ILE A 313 13.78 -5.21 21.39
CA ILE A 313 15.11 -4.90 21.88
C ILE A 313 15.17 -5.36 23.34
N GLU A 314 15.88 -6.44 23.57
CA GLU A 314 16.18 -6.98 24.88
C GLU A 314 17.69 -6.80 25.20
N PRO A 315 18.12 -6.89 26.44
CA PRO A 315 19.52 -6.67 26.81
C PRO A 315 20.52 -7.60 26.14
N ASP A 316 20.10 -8.82 25.81
CA ASP A 316 20.93 -9.90 25.28
C ASP A 316 20.56 -10.33 23.86
N ARG A 317 19.47 -9.81 23.32
CA ARG A 317 19.00 -10.17 21.97
C ARG A 317 18.12 -9.08 21.35
N ILE A 318 18.11 -9.05 20.04
CA ILE A 318 17.31 -8.10 19.25
C ILE A 318 16.40 -8.90 18.32
N GLY A 319 15.10 -8.61 18.36
CA GLY A 319 14.10 -9.21 17.47
C GLY A 319 13.91 -8.38 16.20
N CYS A 320 14.14 -9.00 15.08
CA CYS A 320 13.98 -8.40 13.75
C CYS A 320 12.96 -9.15 12.92
N VAL A 321 12.10 -8.43 12.18
CA VAL A 321 11.20 -9.00 11.17
C VAL A 321 11.75 -8.74 9.77
N VAL A 322 11.78 -9.77 8.92
CA VAL A 322 12.32 -9.70 7.56
C VAL A 322 11.22 -9.25 6.59
N PHE A 323 11.55 -8.35 5.67
CA PHE A 323 10.61 -7.83 4.66
C PHE A 323 10.53 -8.65 3.37
N GLY A 324 11.42 -9.62 3.20
CA GLY A 324 11.53 -10.41 1.98
C GLY A 324 11.61 -11.90 2.27
N LYS A 325 12.35 -12.59 1.41
CA LYS A 325 12.60 -14.02 1.54
C LYS A 325 13.65 -14.27 2.61
N TYR A 326 13.28 -15.01 3.64
CA TYR A 326 14.17 -15.33 4.75
C TYR A 326 14.94 -16.65 4.57
N GLU A 327 14.62 -17.42 3.54
CA GLU A 327 15.22 -18.74 3.27
C GLU A 327 16.73 -18.69 2.97
N HIS A 328 17.24 -17.50 2.62
CA HIS A 328 18.66 -17.27 2.33
C HIS A 328 19.42 -16.68 3.51
N ILE A 329 18.76 -16.46 4.64
CA ILE A 329 19.40 -15.94 5.84
C ILE A 329 19.82 -17.12 6.71
N GLU A 330 21.12 -17.27 6.91
CA GLU A 330 21.69 -18.36 7.71
C GLU A 330 22.04 -17.88 9.11
N THR A 331 22.11 -18.84 10.06
CA THR A 331 22.64 -18.59 11.39
C THR A 331 24.08 -18.11 11.28
N MET A 332 24.49 -17.16 12.10
CA MET A 332 25.79 -16.48 12.09
C MET A 332 26.04 -15.57 10.87
N SER A 333 25.07 -15.40 9.95
CA SER A 333 25.14 -14.37 8.92
C SER A 333 25.34 -12.98 9.54
N ARG A 334 26.07 -12.14 8.85
CA ARG A 334 26.30 -10.76 9.29
C ARG A 334 25.09 -9.90 9.01
N VAL A 335 24.86 -8.94 9.88
CA VAL A 335 23.80 -7.95 9.76
C VAL A 335 24.40 -6.57 9.90
N ARG A 336 24.09 -5.71 8.95
CA ARG A 336 24.55 -4.33 8.93
C ARG A 336 23.43 -3.37 9.34
N ARG A 337 23.72 -2.48 10.26
CA ARG A 337 22.87 -1.35 10.61
C ARG A 337 22.87 -0.31 9.48
N ILE A 338 21.68 0.17 9.07
CA ILE A 338 21.55 1.20 8.03
C ILE A 338 21.48 2.60 8.64
N GLY A 339 21.15 2.73 9.94
CA GLY A 339 20.97 4.01 10.62
C GLY A 339 19.74 4.79 10.19
N ARG A 340 18.73 4.12 9.66
CA ARG A 340 17.48 4.76 9.18
C ARG A 340 16.25 3.98 9.66
N ILE A 341 15.26 4.72 10.13
CA ILE A 341 13.95 4.16 10.47
C ILE A 341 13.22 3.75 9.18
N ALA A 342 12.40 2.70 9.26
CA ALA A 342 11.60 2.23 8.15
C ALA A 342 10.74 3.36 7.58
N SER A 343 10.86 3.60 6.28
CA SER A 343 10.24 4.74 5.58
C SER A 343 9.75 4.34 4.20
N VAL A 344 8.72 5.03 3.71
CA VAL A 344 8.13 4.83 2.39
C VAL A 344 8.25 6.09 1.53
N PRO A 345 8.35 5.95 0.19
CA PRO A 345 8.23 7.10 -0.70
C PRO A 345 6.84 7.70 -0.58
N VAL A 346 6.75 9.02 -0.69
CA VAL A 346 5.50 9.79 -0.66
C VAL A 346 5.52 10.80 -1.81
N GLY A 347 4.35 11.23 -2.27
CA GLY A 347 4.24 12.21 -3.34
C GLY A 347 3.06 11.93 -4.27
N ASP A 348 2.80 12.87 -5.18
CA ASP A 348 1.75 12.73 -6.19
C ASP A 348 2.05 11.62 -7.21
N GLU A 349 3.32 11.21 -7.35
CA GLU A 349 3.76 10.13 -8.24
C GLU A 349 3.20 8.75 -7.83
N LEU A 350 2.65 8.65 -6.63
CA LEU A 350 1.97 7.44 -6.15
C LEU A 350 0.53 7.34 -6.63
N LEU A 351 -0.09 8.45 -7.05
CA LEU A 351 -1.46 8.44 -7.55
C LEU A 351 -1.55 7.64 -8.86
N GLY A 352 -2.57 6.82 -8.98
CA GLY A 352 -2.74 5.92 -10.11
C GLY A 352 -1.89 4.64 -10.05
N ARG A 353 -1.21 4.37 -8.92
CA ARG A 353 -0.27 3.27 -8.79
C ARG A 353 -0.75 2.21 -7.79
N VAL A 354 -0.27 0.97 -8.02
CA VAL A 354 -0.37 -0.12 -7.04
C VAL A 354 1.03 -0.41 -6.51
N VAL A 355 1.18 -0.33 -5.19
CA VAL A 355 2.49 -0.46 -4.53
C VAL A 355 2.45 -1.50 -3.42
N ASP A 356 3.61 -2.06 -3.09
CA ASP A 356 3.79 -2.86 -1.88
C ASP A 356 3.91 -1.96 -0.64
N PRO A 357 3.89 -2.51 0.59
CA PRO A 357 4.05 -1.74 1.82
C PRO A 357 5.40 -1.01 1.98
N LEU A 358 6.39 -1.30 1.16
CA LEU A 358 7.67 -0.58 1.10
C LEU A 358 7.67 0.54 0.05
N GLY A 359 6.54 0.72 -0.66
CA GLY A 359 6.36 1.70 -1.72
C GLY A 359 6.97 1.31 -3.06
N ARG A 360 7.25 0.00 -3.29
CA ARG A 360 7.70 -0.50 -4.58
C ARG A 360 6.50 -0.71 -5.49
N ALA A 361 6.59 -0.29 -6.74
CA ALA A 361 5.54 -0.52 -7.72
C ALA A 361 5.38 -2.02 -8.03
N ILE A 362 4.14 -2.51 -7.97
CA ILE A 362 3.75 -3.90 -8.31
C ILE A 362 2.71 -3.94 -9.43
N ASP A 363 2.48 -2.81 -10.11
CA ASP A 363 1.49 -2.62 -11.16
C ASP A 363 2.04 -2.84 -12.58
N GLY A 364 3.28 -3.30 -12.71
CA GLY A 364 3.96 -3.51 -13.99
C GLY A 364 4.36 -2.23 -14.72
N LYS A 365 4.17 -1.05 -14.10
CA LYS A 365 4.60 0.24 -14.64
C LYS A 365 6.01 0.60 -14.16
N ASP A 366 6.60 1.64 -14.74
CA ASP A 366 7.92 2.14 -14.37
C ASP A 366 8.07 2.40 -12.86
N ARG A 367 9.31 2.27 -12.38
CA ARG A 367 9.66 2.53 -10.99
C ARG A 367 9.27 3.95 -10.57
N ILE A 368 8.65 4.07 -9.40
CA ILE A 368 8.27 5.36 -8.81
C ILE A 368 9.54 6.12 -8.42
N ARG A 369 9.71 7.32 -8.96
CA ARG A 369 10.87 8.20 -8.71
C ARG A 369 10.59 9.21 -7.57
N GLY A 370 9.82 8.82 -6.56
CA GLY A 370 9.53 9.68 -5.42
C GLY A 370 10.83 10.15 -4.74
N ARG A 371 11.00 11.47 -4.61
CA ARG A 371 12.18 12.09 -3.98
C ARG A 371 12.03 12.15 -2.46
N GLU A 372 10.82 12.31 -1.97
CA GLU A 372 10.51 12.44 -0.55
C GLU A 372 10.17 11.09 0.06
N ARG A 373 10.61 10.88 1.31
CA ARG A 373 10.29 9.68 2.09
C ARG A 373 9.81 10.08 3.48
N ARG A 374 8.82 9.37 3.99
CA ARG A 374 8.33 9.55 5.36
C ARG A 374 8.48 8.28 6.16
N PRO A 375 8.81 8.36 7.47
CA PRO A 375 8.78 7.22 8.36
C PRO A 375 7.40 6.56 8.35
N ILE A 376 7.36 5.22 8.34
CA ILE A 376 6.08 4.49 8.41
C ILE A 376 5.41 4.66 9.77
N GLU A 377 6.19 4.73 10.84
CA GLU A 377 5.72 5.09 12.18
C GLU A 377 6.08 6.54 12.48
N TYR A 378 5.06 7.34 12.72
CA TYR A 378 5.20 8.76 13.05
C TYR A 378 4.20 9.11 14.15
N LYS A 379 4.55 10.10 14.96
CA LYS A 379 3.70 10.58 16.05
C LYS A 379 2.45 11.27 15.47
N ALA A 380 1.28 10.93 16.01
CA ALA A 380 0.03 11.59 15.66
C ALA A 380 0.07 13.10 15.98
N PRO A 381 -0.66 13.95 15.22
CA PRO A 381 -0.77 15.38 15.51
C PRO A 381 -1.23 15.63 16.94
N GLY A 382 -0.62 16.59 17.62
CA GLY A 382 -0.97 16.99 18.97
C GLY A 382 -2.33 17.73 19.04
N ILE A 383 -2.80 17.99 20.26
CA ILE A 383 -4.05 18.75 20.47
C ILE A 383 -4.01 20.14 19.82
N PRO A 384 -2.91 20.93 19.94
CA PRO A 384 -2.82 22.25 19.32
C PRO A 384 -2.86 22.22 17.79
N ASP A 385 -2.40 21.11 17.19
CA ASP A 385 -2.34 20.95 15.74
C ASP A 385 -3.68 20.60 15.11
N ARG A 386 -4.66 20.20 15.92
CA ARG A 386 -5.96 19.71 15.43
C ARG A 386 -7.00 20.81 15.35
N LYS A 387 -7.85 20.72 14.34
CA LYS A 387 -9.06 21.52 14.16
C LYS A 387 -10.30 20.66 14.27
N THR A 388 -11.41 21.25 14.72
CA THR A 388 -12.73 20.60 14.81
C THR A 388 -13.19 20.09 13.44
N VAL A 389 -13.75 18.89 13.41
CA VAL A 389 -14.32 18.26 12.22
C VAL A 389 -15.71 18.84 11.98
N ASN A 390 -15.86 19.65 10.92
CA ASN A 390 -17.13 20.33 10.58
C ASN A 390 -17.32 20.49 9.05
N VAL A 391 -16.54 19.81 8.24
CA VAL A 391 -16.68 19.80 6.78
C VAL A 391 -17.08 18.39 6.35
N PRO A 392 -18.16 18.21 5.60
CA PRO A 392 -18.62 16.89 5.18
C PRO A 392 -17.64 16.21 4.22
N LEU A 393 -17.48 14.90 4.39
CA LEU A 393 -16.97 13.99 3.39
C LEU A 393 -18.16 13.24 2.80
N HIS A 394 -18.63 13.65 1.64
CA HIS A 394 -19.75 12.97 0.99
C HIS A 394 -19.33 11.61 0.45
N THR A 395 -19.99 10.57 0.93
CA THR A 395 -19.77 9.20 0.43
C THR A 395 -20.56 8.92 -0.84
N GLY A 396 -21.62 9.69 -1.07
CA GLY A 396 -22.56 9.45 -2.15
C GLY A 396 -23.56 8.32 -1.86
N ILE A 397 -23.59 7.82 -0.64
CA ILE A 397 -24.48 6.74 -0.20
C ILE A 397 -25.58 7.35 0.68
N LYS A 398 -26.83 7.26 0.22
CA LYS A 398 -28.01 7.86 0.88
C LYS A 398 -28.08 7.53 2.37
N ALA A 399 -27.97 6.25 2.72
CA ALA A 399 -28.07 5.80 4.11
C ALA A 399 -26.93 6.33 4.98
N VAL A 400 -25.71 6.48 4.43
CA VAL A 400 -24.53 6.96 5.19
C VAL A 400 -24.60 8.48 5.35
N ASP A 401 -24.73 9.23 4.25
CA ASP A 401 -24.67 10.70 4.28
C ASP A 401 -25.83 11.30 5.08
N ALA A 402 -27.02 10.65 5.09
CA ALA A 402 -28.17 11.10 5.85
C ALA A 402 -28.15 10.69 7.34
N LEU A 403 -27.74 9.45 7.64
CA LEU A 403 -27.90 8.88 9.00
C LEU A 403 -26.60 8.82 9.80
N VAL A 404 -25.46 8.59 9.13
CA VAL A 404 -24.14 8.42 9.75
C VAL A 404 -23.11 9.28 9.03
N PRO A 405 -23.31 10.63 9.02
CA PRO A 405 -22.47 11.51 8.23
C PRO A 405 -21.02 11.48 8.68
N ILE A 406 -20.12 11.54 7.70
CA ILE A 406 -18.67 11.50 7.90
C ILE A 406 -18.09 12.88 7.63
N GLY A 407 -17.25 13.36 8.53
CA GLY A 407 -16.51 14.61 8.37
C GLY A 407 -15.07 14.41 7.91
N ARG A 408 -14.51 15.41 7.23
CA ARG A 408 -13.10 15.40 6.83
C ARG A 408 -12.20 15.47 8.04
N GLY A 409 -11.36 14.43 8.22
CA GLY A 409 -10.52 14.24 9.40
C GLY A 409 -11.11 13.31 10.45
N GLN A 410 -12.27 12.69 10.19
CA GLN A 410 -12.93 11.73 11.06
C GLN A 410 -12.42 10.31 10.82
N ARG A 411 -12.54 9.46 11.84
CA ARG A 411 -12.32 8.02 11.78
C ARG A 411 -13.66 7.32 11.91
N GLU A 412 -14.17 6.79 10.82
CA GLU A 412 -15.46 6.09 10.81
C GLU A 412 -15.27 4.61 10.49
N LEU A 413 -15.59 3.75 11.43
CA LEU A 413 -15.45 2.31 11.30
C LEU A 413 -16.55 1.72 10.41
N ILE A 414 -16.18 0.86 9.47
CA ILE A 414 -17.14 0.02 8.73
C ILE A 414 -17.02 -1.40 9.28
N ILE A 415 -18.07 -1.89 9.93
CA ILE A 415 -18.07 -3.16 10.63
C ILE A 415 -19.24 -4.04 10.22
N GLY A 416 -19.04 -5.34 10.16
CA GLY A 416 -20.07 -6.34 9.83
C GLY A 416 -19.48 -7.66 9.37
N ASP A 417 -20.32 -8.64 9.14
CA ASP A 417 -19.92 -9.99 8.73
C ASP A 417 -19.37 -10.03 7.31
N ARG A 418 -18.84 -11.18 6.95
CA ARG A 418 -18.30 -11.42 5.60
C ARG A 418 -19.37 -11.19 4.53
N GLN A 419 -19.02 -10.55 3.41
CA GLN A 419 -19.88 -10.31 2.25
C GLN A 419 -21.10 -9.39 2.49
N THR A 420 -21.20 -8.68 3.60
CA THR A 420 -22.26 -7.70 3.88
C THR A 420 -22.15 -6.38 3.11
N GLY A 421 -21.06 -6.20 2.33
CA GLY A 421 -20.87 -5.01 1.49
C GLY A 421 -19.92 -3.96 2.05
N LYS A 422 -19.10 -4.26 3.07
CA LYS A 422 -18.11 -3.33 3.67
C LYS A 422 -17.20 -2.67 2.64
N THR A 423 -16.53 -3.48 1.83
CA THR A 423 -15.64 -3.01 0.75
C THR A 423 -16.39 -2.18 -0.30
N ALA A 424 -17.65 -2.50 -0.59
CA ALA A 424 -18.46 -1.73 -1.56
C ALA A 424 -18.69 -0.29 -1.08
N ILE A 425 -19.04 -0.09 0.21
CA ILE A 425 -19.18 1.24 0.81
C ILE A 425 -17.88 2.05 0.69
N ALA A 426 -16.74 1.42 0.99
CA ALA A 426 -15.44 2.08 0.89
C ALA A 426 -15.10 2.48 -0.55
N ILE A 427 -15.39 1.61 -1.53
CA ILE A 427 -15.17 1.90 -2.96
C ILE A 427 -16.11 3.01 -3.44
N ASP A 428 -17.39 3.00 -3.05
CA ASP A 428 -18.34 4.07 -3.38
C ASP A 428 -17.89 5.42 -2.82
N ALA A 429 -17.39 5.43 -1.58
CA ALA A 429 -16.83 6.63 -0.98
C ALA A 429 -15.61 7.16 -1.78
N ILE A 430 -14.75 6.27 -2.29
CA ILE A 430 -13.61 6.65 -3.15
C ILE A 430 -14.12 7.21 -4.48
N ILE A 431 -15.03 6.50 -5.18
CA ILE A 431 -15.58 6.91 -6.48
C ILE A 431 -16.22 8.29 -6.38
N ASN A 432 -16.92 8.58 -5.28
CA ASN A 432 -17.56 9.87 -5.07
C ASN A 432 -16.59 11.05 -4.84
N GLN A 433 -15.29 10.80 -4.68
CA GLN A 433 -14.29 11.88 -4.58
C GLN A 433 -13.84 12.43 -5.94
N LYS A 434 -14.32 11.86 -7.06
CA LYS A 434 -13.98 12.33 -8.41
C LYS A 434 -14.29 13.82 -8.57
N GLY A 435 -13.28 14.58 -9.02
CA GLY A 435 -13.41 16.03 -9.23
C GLY A 435 -13.38 16.90 -7.96
N LYS A 436 -13.22 16.30 -6.77
CA LYS A 436 -13.17 17.03 -5.48
C LYS A 436 -11.77 17.32 -4.97
N ASN A 437 -10.73 16.97 -5.74
CA ASN A 437 -9.31 17.11 -5.38
C ASN A 437 -8.94 16.46 -4.04
N ILE A 438 -9.51 15.27 -3.78
CA ILE A 438 -9.24 14.47 -2.58
C ILE A 438 -8.49 13.21 -3.01
N PRO A 439 -7.17 13.12 -2.83
CA PRO A 439 -6.41 11.89 -2.99
C PRO A 439 -6.97 10.79 -2.11
N CYS A 440 -6.99 9.57 -2.64
CA CYS A 440 -7.48 8.40 -1.93
C CYS A 440 -6.38 7.36 -1.79
N ILE A 441 -6.31 6.69 -0.64
CA ILE A 441 -5.40 5.58 -0.40
C ILE A 441 -6.21 4.37 0.03
N TYR A 442 -6.10 3.29 -0.74
CA TYR A 442 -6.74 2.02 -0.41
C TYR A 442 -5.67 1.03 0.04
N VAL A 443 -5.72 0.62 1.32
CA VAL A 443 -4.77 -0.33 1.90
C VAL A 443 -5.43 -1.71 1.96
N ALA A 444 -5.00 -2.61 1.10
CA ALA A 444 -5.43 -4.01 1.08
C ALA A 444 -4.52 -4.84 2.01
N ILE A 445 -5.08 -5.40 3.08
CA ILE A 445 -4.36 -6.14 4.10
C ILE A 445 -4.82 -7.59 4.11
N GLY A 446 -3.94 -8.52 3.77
CA GLY A 446 -4.25 -9.96 3.75
C GLY A 446 -5.38 -10.34 2.78
N GLN A 447 -5.65 -9.52 1.76
CA GLN A 447 -6.64 -9.79 0.72
C GLN A 447 -6.05 -10.73 -0.34
N LYS A 448 -6.91 -11.47 -1.05
CA LYS A 448 -6.48 -12.27 -2.20
C LYS A 448 -6.04 -11.35 -3.35
N GLU A 449 -5.03 -11.73 -4.10
CA GLU A 449 -4.56 -10.97 -5.28
C GLU A 449 -5.68 -10.72 -6.29
N SER A 450 -6.53 -11.71 -6.54
CA SER A 450 -7.70 -11.58 -7.41
C SER A 450 -8.67 -10.49 -6.94
N THR A 451 -8.88 -10.36 -5.62
CA THR A 451 -9.74 -9.32 -5.04
C THR A 451 -9.13 -7.93 -5.24
N VAL A 452 -7.82 -7.79 -5.04
CA VAL A 452 -7.11 -6.52 -5.28
C VAL A 452 -7.17 -6.13 -6.76
N ALA A 453 -7.00 -7.11 -7.67
CA ALA A 453 -7.12 -6.91 -9.11
C ALA A 453 -8.55 -6.47 -9.51
N GLU A 454 -9.60 -7.07 -8.93
CA GLU A 454 -10.98 -6.63 -9.14
C GLU A 454 -11.24 -5.20 -8.66
N ILE A 455 -10.72 -4.84 -7.47
CA ILE A 455 -10.86 -3.49 -6.91
C ILE A 455 -10.18 -2.48 -7.85
N ARG A 456 -8.95 -2.78 -8.28
CA ARG A 456 -8.23 -1.97 -9.25
C ARG A 456 -9.04 -1.78 -10.52
N ALA A 457 -9.54 -2.86 -11.14
CA ALA A 457 -10.34 -2.80 -12.36
C ALA A 457 -11.63 -1.98 -12.18
N LYS A 458 -12.28 -2.08 -11.00
CA LYS A 458 -13.45 -1.25 -10.65
C LYS A 458 -13.08 0.22 -10.57
N LEU A 459 -12.01 0.58 -9.84
CA LEU A 459 -11.56 1.97 -9.73
C LEU A 459 -11.14 2.54 -11.09
N GLU A 460 -10.48 1.76 -11.95
CA GLU A 460 -10.13 2.13 -13.32
C GLU A 460 -11.40 2.37 -14.17
N LYS A 461 -12.40 1.48 -14.11
CA LYS A 461 -13.67 1.60 -14.85
C LYS A 461 -14.40 2.91 -14.55
N TYR A 462 -14.40 3.35 -13.29
CA TYR A 462 -15.08 4.59 -12.86
C TYR A 462 -14.16 5.83 -12.91
N GLY A 463 -12.91 5.68 -13.38
CA GLY A 463 -11.93 6.76 -13.45
C GLY A 463 -11.46 7.25 -12.07
N ALA A 464 -11.63 6.41 -11.03
CA ALA A 464 -11.21 6.73 -9.66
C ALA A 464 -9.73 6.35 -9.40
N MET A 465 -9.13 5.54 -10.26
CA MET A 465 -7.72 5.15 -10.11
C MET A 465 -6.78 6.34 -10.29
N GLU A 466 -7.15 7.36 -11.07
CA GLU A 466 -6.30 8.54 -11.33
C GLU A 466 -5.87 9.28 -10.06
N TYR A 467 -6.73 9.31 -9.04
CA TYR A 467 -6.48 9.97 -7.76
C TYR A 467 -6.37 8.98 -6.59
N THR A 468 -6.23 7.68 -6.88
CA THR A 468 -6.17 6.62 -5.86
C THR A 468 -4.83 5.89 -5.93
N THR A 469 -4.23 5.65 -4.76
CA THR A 469 -3.08 4.76 -4.58
C THR A 469 -3.55 3.49 -3.88
N ILE A 470 -3.20 2.31 -4.40
CA ILE A 470 -3.46 1.03 -3.74
C ILE A 470 -2.17 0.53 -3.09
N VAL A 471 -2.18 0.36 -1.78
CA VAL A 471 -1.10 -0.30 -1.02
C VAL A 471 -1.51 -1.74 -0.77
N SER A 472 -0.81 -2.69 -1.35
CA SER A 472 -1.22 -4.10 -1.31
C SER A 472 -0.23 -4.96 -0.53
N ALA A 473 -0.72 -5.56 0.56
CA ALA A 473 -0.11 -6.70 1.25
C ALA A 473 -1.07 -7.88 1.16
N THR A 474 -0.87 -8.73 0.18
CA THR A 474 -1.77 -9.86 -0.12
C THR A 474 -1.69 -10.96 0.95
N ALA A 475 -2.61 -11.91 0.91
CA ALA A 475 -2.60 -13.06 1.82
C ALA A 475 -1.37 -13.97 1.64
N SER A 476 -0.68 -13.88 0.49
CA SER A 476 0.59 -14.57 0.22
C SER A 476 1.82 -13.79 0.72
N SER A 477 1.65 -12.54 1.14
CA SER A 477 2.73 -11.74 1.71
C SER A 477 3.04 -12.16 3.15
N SER A 478 4.29 -11.98 3.57
CA SER A 478 4.70 -12.24 4.96
C SER A 478 3.88 -11.43 5.97
N ALA A 479 3.76 -11.94 7.19
CA ALA A 479 3.10 -11.23 8.29
C ALA A 479 3.73 -9.85 8.54
N SER A 480 5.05 -9.69 8.35
CA SER A 480 5.75 -8.41 8.44
C SER A 480 5.25 -7.39 7.42
N MET A 481 5.01 -7.80 6.17
CA MET A 481 4.46 -6.93 5.14
C MET A 481 3.01 -6.54 5.43
N GLN A 482 2.18 -7.47 5.91
CA GLN A 482 0.81 -7.18 6.33
C GLN A 482 0.76 -6.24 7.53
N TYR A 483 1.72 -6.37 8.46
CA TYR A 483 1.86 -5.49 9.62
C TYR A 483 2.19 -4.05 9.24
N ILE A 484 3.15 -3.83 8.33
CA ILE A 484 3.57 -2.46 7.97
C ILE A 484 2.64 -1.78 6.98
N ALA A 485 1.79 -2.52 6.24
CA ALA A 485 0.94 -1.97 5.18
C ALA A 485 0.05 -0.79 5.64
N PRO A 486 -0.71 -0.86 6.74
CA PRO A 486 -1.53 0.27 7.17
C PRO A 486 -0.70 1.48 7.62
N PHE A 487 0.46 1.27 8.24
CA PHE A 487 1.36 2.36 8.61
C PHE A 487 2.00 3.03 7.39
N ALA A 488 2.33 2.25 6.36
CA ALA A 488 2.79 2.78 5.08
C ALA A 488 1.72 3.65 4.40
N GLY A 489 0.48 3.15 4.34
CA GLY A 489 -0.66 3.93 3.83
C GLY A 489 -0.90 5.21 4.62
N ALA A 490 -0.81 5.15 5.97
CA ALA A 490 -0.91 6.31 6.82
C ALA A 490 0.19 7.35 6.53
N ALA A 491 1.44 6.92 6.38
CA ALA A 491 2.55 7.82 6.03
C ALA A 491 2.36 8.50 4.66
N MET A 492 1.81 7.76 3.68
CA MET A 492 1.46 8.32 2.36
C MET A 492 0.31 9.33 2.45
N SER A 493 -0.72 9.07 3.28
CA SER A 493 -1.85 9.99 3.47
C SER A 493 -1.45 11.28 4.20
N GLU A 494 -0.53 11.19 5.16
CA GLU A 494 -0.01 12.33 5.89
C GLU A 494 0.74 13.32 4.99
N TYR A 495 1.39 12.87 3.92
CA TYR A 495 1.99 13.76 2.94
C TYR A 495 0.97 14.77 2.41
N PHE A 496 -0.20 14.30 2.03
CA PHE A 496 -1.28 15.16 1.54
C PHE A 496 -1.83 16.06 2.65
N MET A 497 -2.03 15.54 3.84
CA MET A 497 -2.53 16.29 5.00
C MET A 497 -1.63 17.46 5.35
N TYR A 498 -0.33 17.24 5.46
CA TYR A 498 0.64 18.30 5.78
C TYR A 498 0.89 19.27 4.62
N SER A 499 0.57 18.88 3.39
CA SER A 499 0.59 19.77 2.21
C SER A 499 -0.70 20.59 2.04
N GLY A 500 -1.62 20.54 3.00
CA GLY A 500 -2.87 21.34 2.98
C GLY A 500 -4.00 20.69 2.19
N ARG A 501 -3.87 19.43 1.79
CA ARG A 501 -4.91 18.70 1.04
C ARG A 501 -5.69 17.75 1.95
N ASP A 502 -6.95 17.56 1.63
CA ASP A 502 -7.75 16.50 2.27
C ASP A 502 -7.48 15.17 1.60
N CYS A 503 -7.37 14.10 2.38
CA CYS A 503 -7.09 12.74 1.90
C CYS A 503 -8.09 11.76 2.53
N LEU A 504 -8.51 10.76 1.77
CA LEU A 504 -9.31 9.62 2.25
C LEU A 504 -8.44 8.38 2.29
N ILE A 505 -8.38 7.69 3.44
CA ILE A 505 -7.70 6.41 3.57
C ILE A 505 -8.67 5.30 4.00
N VAL A 506 -8.59 4.16 3.32
CA VAL A 506 -9.36 2.96 3.63
C VAL A 506 -8.39 1.86 4.08
N TYR A 507 -8.69 1.18 5.19
CA TYR A 507 -7.94 0.02 5.67
C TYR A 507 -8.81 -1.24 5.55
N ASP A 508 -8.59 -2.07 4.55
CA ASP A 508 -9.38 -3.29 4.28
C ASP A 508 -8.51 -4.55 4.40
N ASP A 509 -8.45 -5.26 5.56
CA ASP A 509 -9.14 -4.98 6.82
C ASP A 509 -8.17 -5.00 8.02
N LEU A 510 -8.53 -4.30 9.08
CA LEU A 510 -7.74 -4.27 10.31
C LEU A 510 -7.85 -5.55 11.15
N SER A 511 -8.84 -6.40 10.92
CA SER A 511 -8.93 -7.72 11.56
C SER A 511 -7.72 -8.58 11.16
N LYS A 512 -7.35 -8.59 9.87
CA LYS A 512 -6.17 -9.31 9.38
C LYS A 512 -4.87 -8.65 9.82
N HIS A 513 -4.85 -7.32 9.93
CA HIS A 513 -3.72 -6.61 10.52
C HIS A 513 -3.44 -7.08 11.96
N ALA A 514 -4.49 -7.19 12.78
CA ALA A 514 -4.36 -7.72 14.14
C ALA A 514 -3.85 -9.17 14.17
N VAL A 515 -4.33 -10.02 13.23
CA VAL A 515 -3.86 -11.42 13.10
C VAL A 515 -2.37 -11.45 12.75
N ALA A 516 -1.92 -10.66 11.79
CA ALA A 516 -0.50 -10.56 11.41
C ALA A 516 0.36 -10.09 12.60
N TYR A 517 -0.12 -9.11 13.37
CA TYR A 517 0.58 -8.65 14.57
C TYR A 517 0.63 -9.71 15.68
N ARG A 518 -0.44 -10.47 15.87
CA ARG A 518 -0.48 -11.62 16.77
C ARG A 518 0.56 -12.67 16.39
N GLU A 519 0.63 -13.02 15.11
CA GLU A 519 1.62 -13.96 14.58
C GLU A 519 3.05 -13.50 14.86
N LEU A 520 3.40 -12.27 14.50
CA LEU A 520 4.71 -11.69 14.77
C LEU A 520 5.04 -11.66 16.28
N SER A 521 4.07 -11.31 17.11
CA SER A 521 4.27 -11.23 18.56
C SER A 521 4.50 -12.60 19.20
N LEU A 522 3.80 -13.64 18.74
CA LEU A 522 3.99 -15.01 19.21
C LEU A 522 5.37 -15.55 18.77
N LEU A 523 5.80 -15.27 17.54
CA LEU A 523 7.12 -15.66 17.05
C LEU A 523 8.26 -14.93 17.77
N LEU A 524 8.04 -13.67 18.18
CA LEU A 524 8.96 -12.91 19.05
C LEU A 524 8.90 -13.36 20.53
N HIS A 525 8.03 -14.31 20.88
CA HIS A 525 7.80 -14.80 22.23
C HIS A 525 7.30 -13.72 23.22
N ARG A 526 6.58 -12.72 22.72
CA ARG A 526 5.91 -11.75 23.58
C ARG A 526 4.74 -12.38 24.33
N PRO A 527 4.48 -11.99 25.58
CA PRO A 527 3.37 -12.54 26.35
C PRO A 527 2.04 -12.25 25.65
N SER A 528 1.21 -13.28 25.49
CA SER A 528 -0.13 -13.18 24.91
C SER A 528 -1.19 -12.97 25.98
N GLY A 529 -2.25 -12.22 25.63
CA GLY A 529 -3.44 -11.98 26.43
C GLY A 529 -4.70 -12.64 25.86
N ARG A 530 -5.83 -11.95 25.91
CA ARG A 530 -7.12 -12.43 25.40
C ARG A 530 -7.03 -12.83 23.91
N GLU A 531 -7.59 -13.97 23.55
CA GLU A 531 -7.59 -14.54 22.19
C GLU A 531 -6.18 -14.68 21.58
N ALA A 532 -5.17 -14.87 22.43
CA ALA A 532 -3.75 -14.93 22.09
C ALA A 532 -3.19 -13.64 21.42
N TYR A 533 -3.90 -12.52 21.47
CA TYR A 533 -3.35 -11.23 21.07
C TYR A 533 -2.37 -10.68 22.09
N PRO A 534 -1.32 -9.95 21.67
CA PRO A 534 -0.43 -9.28 22.61
C PRO A 534 -1.17 -8.16 23.34
N GLY A 535 -0.73 -7.83 24.57
CA GLY A 535 -1.39 -6.84 25.42
C GLY A 535 -1.46 -5.43 24.84
N ASP A 536 -0.60 -5.12 23.89
CA ASP A 536 -0.49 -3.81 23.22
C ASP A 536 -1.26 -3.70 21.90
N VAL A 537 -2.14 -4.67 21.56
CA VAL A 537 -2.91 -4.63 20.29
C VAL A 537 -3.86 -3.42 20.24
N PHE A 538 -4.36 -2.94 21.38
CA PHE A 538 -5.11 -1.70 21.45
C PHE A 538 -4.23 -0.51 21.02
N TYR A 539 -3.02 -0.43 21.54
CA TYR A 539 -2.06 0.60 21.21
C TYR A 539 -1.64 0.55 19.71
N LEU A 540 -1.55 -0.64 19.14
CA LEU A 540 -1.29 -0.83 17.71
C LEU A 540 -2.29 -0.05 16.84
N HIS A 541 -3.59 -0.26 17.05
CA HIS A 541 -4.63 0.38 16.28
C HIS A 541 -4.84 1.85 16.68
N SER A 542 -4.68 2.20 17.96
CA SER A 542 -4.83 3.59 18.38
C SER A 542 -3.74 4.49 17.81
N ARG A 543 -2.46 4.09 17.84
CA ARG A 543 -1.37 4.87 17.24
C ARG A 543 -1.48 4.99 15.71
N LEU A 544 -2.11 4.02 15.04
CA LEU A 544 -2.40 4.09 13.62
C LEU A 544 -3.54 5.09 13.32
N LEU A 545 -4.68 4.90 13.98
CA LEU A 545 -5.91 5.64 13.68
C LEU A 545 -5.87 7.08 14.21
N GLU A 546 -5.14 7.37 15.30
CA GLU A 546 -4.95 8.72 15.80
C GLU A 546 -4.16 9.66 14.85
N ARG A 547 -3.47 9.10 13.85
CA ARG A 547 -2.81 9.84 12.79
C ARG A 547 -3.80 10.48 11.81
N ALA A 548 -5.02 9.92 11.72
CA ALA A 548 -6.10 10.52 10.97
C ALA A 548 -6.71 11.68 11.78
N ALA A 549 -6.62 12.87 11.24
CA ALA A 549 -7.06 14.10 11.90
C ALA A 549 -7.30 15.19 10.87
N ARG A 550 -7.93 16.28 11.31
CA ARG A 550 -7.97 17.56 10.58
C ARG A 550 -7.02 18.54 11.24
N LEU A 551 -6.09 19.09 10.46
CA LEU A 551 -5.08 20.00 10.96
C LEU A 551 -5.59 21.44 11.02
N SER A 552 -5.01 22.20 11.94
CA SER A 552 -5.16 23.66 11.97
C SER A 552 -4.44 24.29 10.77
N PRO A 553 -4.82 25.49 10.31
CA PRO A 553 -4.14 26.16 9.20
C PRO A 553 -2.64 26.37 9.45
N GLU A 554 -2.24 26.54 10.71
CA GLU A 554 -0.85 26.73 11.14
C GLU A 554 -0.01 25.46 10.98
N SER A 555 -0.64 24.28 11.11
CA SER A 555 0.01 22.97 11.01
C SER A 555 -0.14 22.31 9.63
N GLY A 556 -0.63 23.05 8.61
CA GLY A 556 -0.78 22.58 7.24
C GLY A 556 -2.21 22.67 6.69
N GLY A 557 -3.24 22.62 7.52
CA GLY A 557 -4.64 22.89 7.14
C GLY A 557 -5.38 21.75 6.42
N GLY A 558 -4.72 20.67 6.06
CA GLY A 558 -5.33 19.49 5.42
C GLY A 558 -5.97 18.52 6.42
N SER A 559 -6.50 17.43 5.90
CA SER A 559 -7.10 16.38 6.72
C SER A 559 -6.86 14.97 6.16
N VAL A 560 -6.85 13.96 7.04
CA VAL A 560 -6.94 12.54 6.69
C VAL A 560 -8.20 11.98 7.31
N THR A 561 -9.14 11.53 6.46
CA THR A 561 -10.33 10.79 6.89
C THR A 561 -10.05 9.31 6.76
N ALA A 562 -10.23 8.54 7.84
CA ALA A 562 -9.96 7.12 7.86
C ALA A 562 -11.25 6.30 7.89
N LEU A 563 -11.34 5.32 7.00
CA LEU A 563 -12.37 4.29 6.96
C LEU A 563 -11.75 2.91 7.25
N PRO A 564 -11.48 2.58 8.51
CA PRO A 564 -11.09 1.23 8.88
C PRO A 564 -12.26 0.25 8.67
N ILE A 565 -11.92 -0.95 8.20
CA ILE A 565 -12.86 -2.05 8.04
C ILE A 565 -12.52 -3.14 9.05
N ILE A 566 -13.54 -3.63 9.75
CA ILE A 566 -13.46 -4.78 10.65
C ILE A 566 -14.45 -5.85 10.20
N GLU A 567 -14.00 -7.09 10.19
CA GLU A 567 -14.85 -8.26 9.93
C GLU A 567 -15.29 -8.88 11.25
N THR A 568 -16.61 -9.06 11.41
CA THR A 568 -17.23 -9.80 12.53
C THR A 568 -17.56 -11.22 12.11
N GLN A 569 -17.88 -12.07 13.09
CA GLN A 569 -18.40 -13.41 12.90
C GLN A 569 -19.76 -13.50 13.57
N ALA A 570 -20.79 -13.88 12.83
CA ALA A 570 -22.18 -14.00 13.30
C ALA A 570 -22.69 -12.72 14.02
N GLY A 571 -22.31 -11.55 13.54
CA GLY A 571 -22.71 -10.27 14.13
C GLY A 571 -22.10 -9.93 15.50
N ASP A 572 -21.13 -10.71 15.99
CA ASP A 572 -20.54 -10.48 17.33
C ASP A 572 -19.59 -9.27 17.32
N ILE A 573 -20.11 -8.16 17.83
CA ILE A 573 -19.35 -6.92 18.05
C ILE A 573 -18.62 -6.91 19.42
N SER A 574 -18.87 -7.89 20.30
CA SER A 574 -18.28 -7.96 21.63
C SER A 574 -16.91 -8.65 21.65
N SER A 575 -16.48 -9.20 20.53
CA SER A 575 -15.15 -9.80 20.39
C SER A 575 -14.04 -8.75 20.54
N TYR A 576 -12.82 -9.20 20.80
CA TYR A 576 -11.74 -8.33 21.31
C TYR A 576 -11.33 -7.21 20.35
N ILE A 577 -11.09 -7.53 19.09
CA ILE A 577 -10.66 -6.53 18.11
C ILE A 577 -11.75 -5.53 17.74
N PRO A 578 -13.01 -5.95 17.43
CA PRO A 578 -14.12 -5.02 17.21
C PRO A 578 -14.30 -4.03 18.35
N THR A 579 -14.35 -4.50 19.60
CA THR A 579 -14.53 -3.63 20.79
C THR A 579 -13.43 -2.58 20.88
N ASN A 580 -12.17 -2.96 20.64
CA ASN A 580 -11.03 -2.04 20.67
C ASN A 580 -11.17 -0.96 19.58
N VAL A 581 -11.48 -1.33 18.34
CA VAL A 581 -11.54 -0.36 17.23
C VAL A 581 -12.76 0.55 17.35
N ILE A 582 -13.92 0.05 17.81
CA ILE A 582 -15.10 0.88 18.11
C ILE A 582 -14.76 1.97 19.13
N SER A 583 -13.94 1.66 20.15
CA SER A 583 -13.56 2.64 21.16
C SER A 583 -12.58 3.70 20.67
N ILE A 584 -11.72 3.36 19.67
CA ILE A 584 -10.72 4.26 19.09
C ILE A 584 -11.36 5.22 18.06
N THR A 585 -12.38 4.76 17.33
CA THR A 585 -13.01 5.49 16.22
C THR A 585 -14.04 6.51 16.69
N ASP A 586 -14.35 7.48 15.85
CA ASP A 586 -15.34 8.54 16.10
C ASP A 586 -16.77 8.12 15.71
N GLY A 587 -16.97 6.86 15.43
CA GLY A 587 -18.25 6.26 15.07
C GLY A 587 -18.09 4.97 14.30
N GLN A 588 -19.20 4.34 13.98
CA GLN A 588 -19.25 3.10 13.20
C GLN A 588 -20.48 3.01 12.31
N ILE A 589 -20.28 2.45 11.11
CA ILE A 589 -21.31 1.99 10.19
C ILE A 589 -21.42 0.48 10.36
N PHE A 590 -22.49 0.02 11.00
CA PHE A 590 -22.74 -1.40 11.23
C PHE A 590 -23.57 -2.00 10.11
N LEU A 591 -23.04 -3.04 9.46
CA LEU A 591 -23.70 -3.78 8.39
C LEU A 591 -24.22 -5.11 8.93
N GLU A 592 -25.51 -5.31 8.81
CA GLU A 592 -26.25 -6.46 9.33
C GLU A 592 -26.54 -7.50 8.24
N THR A 593 -26.27 -8.77 8.55
CA THR A 593 -26.46 -9.88 7.59
C THR A 593 -27.94 -10.09 7.27
N ASP A 594 -28.83 -9.96 8.24
CA ASP A 594 -30.25 -10.16 8.04
C ASP A 594 -30.84 -9.12 7.09
N LEU A 595 -30.52 -7.84 7.30
CA LEU A 595 -30.90 -6.76 6.37
C LEU A 595 -30.37 -6.99 4.96
N PHE A 596 -29.13 -7.52 4.84
CA PHE A 596 -28.55 -7.82 3.55
C PHE A 596 -29.31 -8.94 2.82
N ASN A 597 -29.71 -9.98 3.54
CA ASN A 597 -30.49 -11.11 3.01
C ASN A 597 -31.91 -10.71 2.66
N GLU A 598 -32.53 -9.80 3.42
CA GLU A 598 -33.83 -9.19 3.11
C GLU A 598 -33.80 -8.27 1.88
N GLY A 599 -32.58 -8.06 1.31
CA GLY A 599 -32.38 -7.22 0.12
C GLY A 599 -32.24 -5.73 0.40
N GLN A 600 -32.13 -5.30 1.66
CA GLN A 600 -31.77 -3.93 2.00
C GLN A 600 -30.28 -3.69 1.71
N ARG A 601 -29.99 -2.90 0.70
CA ARG A 601 -28.61 -2.62 0.24
C ARG A 601 -28.41 -1.13 0.01
N PRO A 602 -27.45 -0.48 0.72
CA PRO A 602 -26.57 -1.07 1.75
C PRO A 602 -27.32 -1.50 3.02
N ALA A 603 -26.82 -2.57 3.65
CA ALA A 603 -27.42 -3.19 4.82
C ALA A 603 -27.08 -2.46 6.14
N VAL A 604 -27.19 -1.13 6.14
CA VAL A 604 -26.82 -0.29 7.29
C VAL A 604 -27.88 -0.42 8.39
N ASN A 605 -27.45 -0.92 9.55
CA ASN A 605 -28.28 -0.91 10.74
C ASN A 605 -28.29 0.49 11.39
N VAL A 606 -29.41 1.20 11.27
CA VAL A 606 -29.57 2.58 11.76
C VAL A 606 -29.44 2.69 13.29
N GLY A 607 -29.84 1.66 14.03
CA GLY A 607 -29.81 1.64 15.50
C GLY A 607 -28.39 1.49 16.06
N LEU A 608 -27.57 0.63 15.45
CA LEU A 608 -26.20 0.33 15.88
C LEU A 608 -25.16 1.24 15.25
N SER A 609 -25.50 1.94 14.16
CA SER A 609 -24.60 2.86 13.49
C SER A 609 -24.64 4.24 14.15
N VAL A 610 -23.47 4.79 14.42
CA VAL A 610 -23.30 6.05 15.14
C VAL A 610 -22.18 6.86 14.52
N SER A 611 -22.42 8.17 14.32
CA SER A 611 -21.38 9.15 14.07
C SER A 611 -21.28 10.12 15.26
N ARG A 612 -20.14 10.19 15.93
CA ARG A 612 -19.93 11.12 17.07
C ARG A 612 -19.81 12.57 16.60
N VAL A 613 -19.41 12.81 15.36
CA VAL A 613 -19.40 14.14 14.75
C VAL A 613 -20.82 14.56 14.37
N GLY A 614 -21.60 13.62 13.87
CA GLY A 614 -23.01 13.78 13.60
C GLY A 614 -23.31 14.93 12.63
N SER A 615 -24.38 15.67 12.90
CA SER A 615 -24.86 16.74 12.02
C SER A 615 -23.89 17.93 11.82
N ALA A 616 -22.78 18.01 12.56
CA ALA A 616 -21.72 18.98 12.28
C ALA A 616 -20.99 18.68 10.95
N ALA A 617 -21.00 17.41 10.52
CA ALA A 617 -20.46 16.95 9.25
C ALA A 617 -21.50 16.83 8.13
N GLN A 618 -22.62 17.52 8.22
CA GLN A 618 -23.65 17.57 7.17
C GLN A 618 -23.74 18.97 6.57
N THR A 619 -24.18 19.03 5.30
CA THR A 619 -24.60 20.30 4.72
C THR A 619 -25.82 20.85 5.47
N PRO A 620 -26.02 22.16 5.56
CA PRO A 620 -27.20 22.72 6.19
C PRO A 620 -28.52 22.21 5.62
N LEU A 621 -28.57 21.92 4.31
CA LEU A 621 -29.68 21.29 3.62
C LEU A 621 -29.94 19.88 4.16
N MET A 622 -28.94 18.99 4.11
CA MET A 622 -29.07 17.60 4.57
C MET A 622 -29.44 17.54 6.05
N LYS A 623 -28.82 18.37 6.88
CA LYS A 623 -29.15 18.48 8.31
C LYS A 623 -30.62 18.81 8.57
N GLN A 624 -31.23 19.72 7.76
CA GLN A 624 -32.62 20.10 7.89
C GLN A 624 -33.56 18.92 7.54
N VAL A 625 -33.21 18.19 6.49
CA VAL A 625 -34.03 17.09 5.95
C VAL A 625 -33.88 15.81 6.79
N SER A 626 -32.66 15.44 7.17
CA SER A 626 -32.39 14.18 7.88
C SER A 626 -32.70 14.23 9.38
N GLY A 627 -33.04 15.42 9.92
CA GLY A 627 -33.21 15.60 11.37
C GLY A 627 -34.25 14.72 12.02
N LYS A 628 -35.33 14.43 11.31
CA LYS A 628 -36.42 13.55 11.78
C LYS A 628 -36.23 12.08 11.37
N LEU A 629 -35.48 11.82 10.31
CA LEU A 629 -35.37 10.52 9.65
C LEU A 629 -34.92 9.39 10.60
N ARG A 630 -33.97 9.63 11.46
CA ARG A 630 -33.49 8.62 12.43
C ARG A 630 -34.61 8.21 13.41
N MET A 631 -35.40 9.18 13.88
CA MET A 631 -36.53 8.92 14.80
C MET A 631 -37.64 8.14 14.09
N GLU A 632 -38.00 8.53 12.87
CA GLU A 632 -39.02 7.86 12.06
C GLU A 632 -38.63 6.40 11.76
N LEU A 633 -37.37 6.15 11.40
CA LEU A 633 -36.88 4.78 11.17
C LEU A 633 -36.76 3.96 12.46
N ALA A 634 -36.44 4.57 13.60
CA ALA A 634 -36.45 3.88 14.89
C ALA A 634 -37.89 3.47 15.30
N GLN A 635 -38.84 4.37 15.14
CA GLN A 635 -40.27 4.10 15.38
C GLN A 635 -40.80 3.01 14.44
N TYR A 636 -40.44 3.07 13.15
CA TYR A 636 -40.81 2.03 12.18
C TYR A 636 -40.28 0.66 12.62
N ARG A 637 -39.03 0.54 13.02
CA ARG A 637 -38.44 -0.73 13.47
C ARG A 637 -39.14 -1.30 14.69
N GLU A 638 -39.42 -0.46 15.68
CA GLU A 638 -40.12 -0.87 16.88
C GLU A 638 -41.52 -1.40 16.53
N LEU A 639 -42.29 -0.64 15.76
CA LEU A 639 -43.60 -1.04 15.33
C LEU A 639 -43.63 -2.26 14.40
N ASN A 640 -42.63 -2.39 13.52
CA ASN A 640 -42.52 -3.55 12.63
C ASN A 640 -42.28 -4.86 13.42
N THR A 641 -41.52 -4.80 14.51
CA THR A 641 -41.33 -5.95 15.40
C THR A 641 -42.64 -6.34 16.08
N PHE A 642 -43.45 -5.36 16.53
CA PHE A 642 -44.76 -5.62 17.11
C PHE A 642 -45.77 -6.12 16.08
N ALA A 643 -45.76 -5.60 14.85
CA ALA A 643 -46.64 -5.99 13.77
C ALA A 643 -46.50 -7.47 13.37
N GLN A 644 -45.34 -8.06 13.56
CA GLN A 644 -45.13 -9.51 13.31
C GLN A 644 -45.87 -10.41 14.31
N PHE A 645 -46.24 -9.89 15.48
CA PHE A 645 -46.89 -10.65 16.55
C PHE A 645 -48.38 -10.30 16.75
N GLY A 646 -48.92 -9.23 16.13
CA GLY A 646 -50.28 -8.75 16.34
C GLY A 646 -51.09 -8.65 15.04
N SER A 647 -52.34 -9.09 15.08
CA SER A 647 -53.26 -9.08 13.93
C SER A 647 -54.06 -7.79 13.74
N ASP A 648 -54.25 -6.97 14.78
CA ASP A 648 -55.06 -5.75 14.75
C ASP A 648 -54.20 -4.50 14.97
N LEU A 649 -53.81 -3.86 13.87
CA LEU A 649 -53.13 -2.59 13.87
C LEU A 649 -54.12 -1.45 13.62
N ASP A 650 -54.04 -0.40 14.42
CA ASP A 650 -54.77 0.83 14.19
C ASP A 650 -54.29 1.58 12.94
N ASP A 651 -55.15 2.45 12.37
CA ASP A 651 -54.86 3.14 11.11
C ASP A 651 -53.63 4.08 11.21
N SER A 652 -53.33 4.61 12.40
CA SER A 652 -52.17 5.45 12.64
C SER A 652 -50.88 4.63 12.54
N THR A 653 -50.87 3.45 13.15
CA THR A 653 -49.71 2.51 13.09
C THR A 653 -49.49 1.98 11.68
N ARG A 654 -50.57 1.68 10.93
CA ARG A 654 -50.45 1.26 9.51
C ARG A 654 -49.78 2.35 8.66
N LYS A 655 -50.16 3.63 8.85
CA LYS A 655 -49.54 4.75 8.13
C LYS A 655 -48.05 4.86 8.44
N VAL A 656 -47.66 4.78 9.71
CA VAL A 656 -46.22 4.83 10.11
C VAL A 656 -45.44 3.67 9.50
N LEU A 657 -46.00 2.46 9.51
CA LEU A 657 -45.39 1.29 8.89
C LEU A 657 -45.24 1.46 7.37
N ALA A 658 -46.29 1.92 6.68
CA ALA A 658 -46.25 2.14 5.24
C ALA A 658 -45.22 3.22 4.85
N SER A 659 -45.17 4.34 5.59
CA SER A 659 -44.16 5.39 5.39
C SER A 659 -42.75 4.87 5.65
N GLY A 660 -42.56 4.10 6.72
CA GLY A 660 -41.25 3.50 7.05
C GLY A 660 -40.75 2.52 5.98
N VAL A 661 -41.64 1.67 5.42
CA VAL A 661 -41.27 0.77 4.31
C VAL A 661 -40.82 1.57 3.09
N ARG A 662 -41.54 2.62 2.70
CA ARG A 662 -41.15 3.48 1.56
C ARG A 662 -39.82 4.17 1.82
N MET A 663 -39.58 4.65 3.03
CA MET A 663 -38.30 5.27 3.41
C MET A 663 -37.14 4.26 3.35
N MET A 664 -37.36 3.04 3.82
CA MET A 664 -36.36 1.98 3.70
C MET A 664 -36.06 1.66 2.22
N GLN A 665 -37.07 1.63 1.36
CA GLN A 665 -36.86 1.48 -0.09
C GLN A 665 -36.12 2.68 -0.70
N ALA A 666 -36.45 3.90 -0.32
CA ALA A 666 -35.79 5.12 -0.77
C ALA A 666 -34.29 5.15 -0.39
N LEU A 667 -33.91 4.52 0.74
CA LEU A 667 -32.52 4.40 1.17
C LEU A 667 -31.73 3.27 0.46
N ARG A 668 -32.44 2.40 -0.31
CA ARG A 668 -31.73 1.42 -1.16
C ARG A 668 -30.96 2.13 -2.26
N GLN A 669 -29.81 1.56 -2.60
CA GLN A 669 -28.90 2.12 -3.62
C GLN A 669 -28.10 1.01 -4.27
N ARG A 670 -27.87 1.12 -5.58
CA ARG A 670 -27.01 0.21 -6.31
C ARG A 670 -25.55 0.50 -6.00
N ARG A 671 -24.71 -0.52 -6.05
CA ARG A 671 -23.27 -0.37 -5.86
C ARG A 671 -22.66 0.44 -7.01
N TYR A 672 -21.65 1.23 -6.69
CA TYR A 672 -20.85 2.01 -7.66
C TYR A 672 -21.66 3.08 -8.40
N GLU A 673 -22.75 3.52 -7.83
CA GLU A 673 -23.60 4.62 -8.31
C GLU A 673 -23.77 5.68 -7.20
N PRO A 674 -22.71 6.43 -6.85
CA PRO A 674 -22.82 7.45 -5.83
C PRO A 674 -23.75 8.58 -6.28
N ILE A 675 -24.62 9.00 -5.38
CA ILE A 675 -25.66 10.01 -5.63
C ILE A 675 -25.23 11.34 -5.01
N PRO A 676 -25.33 12.48 -5.75
CA PRO A 676 -25.01 13.81 -5.21
C PRO A 676 -25.90 14.19 -4.02
N ASP A 677 -25.33 14.92 -3.05
CA ASP A 677 -25.97 15.33 -1.78
C ASP A 677 -27.35 15.98 -1.98
N TRP A 678 -27.49 16.88 -2.95
CA TRP A 678 -28.76 17.54 -3.22
C TRP A 678 -29.87 16.59 -3.71
N LYS A 679 -29.52 15.56 -4.49
CA LYS A 679 -30.47 14.52 -4.93
C LYS A 679 -30.92 13.68 -3.76
N GLN A 680 -29.98 13.29 -2.90
CA GLN A 680 -30.29 12.56 -1.67
C GLN A 680 -31.23 13.35 -0.79
N ALA A 681 -30.93 14.63 -0.51
CA ALA A 681 -31.77 15.51 0.30
C ALA A 681 -33.15 15.72 -0.29
N LEU A 682 -33.27 15.89 -1.61
CA LEU A 682 -34.54 16.06 -2.30
C LEU A 682 -35.44 14.80 -2.18
N LEU A 683 -34.85 13.61 -2.39
CA LEU A 683 -35.60 12.35 -2.28
C LEU A 683 -36.09 12.12 -0.84
N ILE A 684 -35.18 12.26 0.14
CA ILE A 684 -35.53 12.06 1.56
C ILE A 684 -36.63 13.04 1.97
N TYR A 685 -36.53 14.32 1.56
CA TYR A 685 -37.55 15.33 1.83
C TYR A 685 -38.91 14.95 1.21
N ALA A 686 -38.93 14.53 -0.05
CA ALA A 686 -40.16 14.15 -0.74
C ALA A 686 -40.84 12.95 -0.07
N VAL A 687 -40.05 11.94 0.35
CA VAL A 687 -40.63 10.74 1.01
C VAL A 687 -41.08 11.06 2.45
N SER A 688 -40.28 11.82 3.23
CA SER A 688 -40.66 12.19 4.62
C SER A 688 -41.87 13.10 4.70
N GLU A 689 -42.09 14.01 3.73
CA GLU A 689 -43.26 14.89 3.69
C GLU A 689 -44.48 14.23 3.03
N GLY A 690 -44.42 12.92 2.65
CA GLY A 690 -45.54 12.12 2.17
C GLY A 690 -45.86 12.24 0.67
N TYR A 691 -45.04 12.90 -0.13
CA TYR A 691 -45.26 13.02 -1.60
C TYR A 691 -45.12 11.68 -2.35
N ALA A 692 -44.61 10.64 -1.70
CA ALA A 692 -44.54 9.27 -2.21
C ALA A 692 -45.63 8.36 -1.65
N ASP A 693 -46.61 8.87 -0.91
CA ASP A 693 -47.63 8.03 -0.22
C ASP A 693 -48.54 7.23 -1.16
N GLY A 694 -48.74 7.72 -2.37
CA GLY A 694 -49.47 7.03 -3.44
C GLY A 694 -48.64 6.01 -4.23
N THR A 695 -47.34 5.90 -3.96
CA THR A 695 -46.41 5.02 -4.71
C THR A 695 -46.24 3.70 -3.96
N GLU A 696 -46.34 2.58 -4.68
CA GLU A 696 -46.02 1.25 -4.14
C GLU A 696 -44.53 1.17 -3.80
N PRO A 697 -44.15 0.47 -2.73
CA PRO A 697 -42.73 0.40 -2.30
C PRO A 697 -41.74 -0.05 -3.38
N GLU A 698 -42.14 -0.98 -4.26
CA GLU A 698 -41.34 -1.49 -5.35
C GLU A 698 -41.06 -0.44 -6.44
N MET A 699 -41.92 0.57 -6.56
CA MET A 699 -41.86 1.63 -7.56
C MET A 699 -41.05 2.87 -7.09
N ILE A 700 -40.56 2.87 -5.87
CA ILE A 700 -39.82 4.01 -5.32
C ILE A 700 -38.52 4.33 -6.15
N GLU A 701 -37.87 3.33 -6.73
CA GLU A 701 -36.71 3.58 -7.62
C GLU A 701 -37.11 4.33 -8.89
N GLU A 702 -38.29 4.04 -9.44
CA GLU A 702 -38.81 4.75 -10.61
C GLU A 702 -39.26 6.17 -10.24
N PHE A 703 -39.94 6.32 -9.10
CA PHE A 703 -40.29 7.64 -8.53
C PHE A 703 -39.03 8.51 -8.36
N GLU A 704 -37.95 7.95 -7.80
CA GLU A 704 -36.65 8.63 -7.64
C GLU A 704 -36.12 9.15 -8.99
N LYS A 705 -36.10 8.31 -10.02
CA LYS A 705 -35.62 8.70 -11.37
C LYS A 705 -36.47 9.79 -12.01
N LYS A 706 -37.82 9.66 -11.91
CA LYS A 706 -38.77 10.66 -12.39
C LYS A 706 -38.59 11.98 -11.65
N LEU A 707 -38.44 11.95 -10.32
CA LEU A 707 -38.23 13.13 -9.49
C LEU A 707 -36.98 13.90 -9.91
N TYR A 708 -35.85 13.23 -10.05
CA TYR A 708 -34.60 13.87 -10.46
C TYR A 708 -34.69 14.48 -11.84
N SER A 709 -35.22 13.74 -12.82
CA SER A 709 -35.42 14.23 -14.19
C SER A 709 -36.35 15.44 -14.25
N TYR A 710 -37.43 15.42 -13.44
CA TYR A 710 -38.37 16.52 -13.37
C TYR A 710 -37.74 17.81 -12.88
N PHE A 711 -36.92 17.74 -11.80
CA PHE A 711 -36.24 18.91 -11.25
C PHE A 711 -35.14 19.40 -12.19
N GLU A 712 -34.33 18.50 -12.74
CA GLU A 712 -33.23 18.87 -13.66
C GLU A 712 -33.76 19.57 -14.94
N ASN A 713 -34.88 19.10 -15.49
CA ASN A 713 -35.41 19.63 -16.74
C ASN A 713 -36.27 20.88 -16.54
N LYS A 714 -37.14 20.93 -15.52
CA LYS A 714 -38.14 21.99 -15.36
C LYS A 714 -37.71 23.10 -14.38
N TYR A 715 -36.86 22.78 -13.40
CA TYR A 715 -36.50 23.70 -12.31
C TYR A 715 -34.95 23.84 -12.07
N PRO A 716 -34.18 24.13 -13.11
CA PRO A 716 -32.70 24.19 -12.99
C PRO A 716 -32.22 25.24 -11.97
N ASP A 717 -32.96 26.32 -11.74
CA ASP A 717 -32.62 27.34 -10.75
C ASP A 717 -32.80 26.82 -9.30
N MET A 718 -33.82 26.02 -9.06
CA MET A 718 -33.99 25.36 -7.78
C MET A 718 -32.90 24.32 -7.53
N VAL A 719 -32.50 23.58 -8.58
CA VAL A 719 -31.38 22.65 -8.51
C VAL A 719 -30.09 23.38 -8.13
N LYS A 720 -29.78 24.54 -8.73
CA LYS A 720 -28.61 25.36 -8.33
C LYS A 720 -28.63 25.72 -6.84
N THR A 721 -29.82 26.08 -6.32
CA THR A 721 -29.98 26.38 -4.89
C THR A 721 -29.76 25.16 -4.02
N LEU A 722 -30.29 23.99 -4.41
CA LEU A 722 -30.10 22.72 -3.70
C LEU A 722 -28.63 22.27 -3.73
N VAL A 723 -27.95 22.41 -4.88
CA VAL A 723 -26.52 22.09 -5.05
C VAL A 723 -25.63 22.91 -4.12
N SER A 724 -26.03 24.16 -3.80
CA SER A 724 -25.29 24.98 -2.82
C SER A 724 -25.25 24.39 -1.40
N GLY A 725 -26.13 23.42 -1.10
CA GLY A 725 -26.25 22.80 0.22
C GLY A 725 -26.72 23.74 1.33
N ALA A 726 -27.16 24.98 0.96
CA ALA A 726 -27.60 25.97 1.91
C ALA A 726 -28.94 25.57 2.59
N LYS A 727 -29.14 26.05 3.80
CA LYS A 727 -30.39 25.84 4.54
C LYS A 727 -31.57 26.40 3.75
N MET A 728 -32.64 25.60 3.62
CA MET A 728 -33.90 26.06 3.02
C MET A 728 -34.54 27.13 3.88
N ASN A 729 -34.80 28.31 3.30
CA ASN A 729 -35.64 29.31 3.92
C ASN A 729 -37.10 29.01 3.66
N LYS A 730 -38.02 29.59 4.45
CA LYS A 730 -39.46 29.34 4.34
C LYS A 730 -40.02 29.60 2.94
N SER A 731 -39.51 30.63 2.23
CA SER A 731 -39.98 30.96 0.88
C SER A 731 -39.57 29.87 -0.14
N PHE A 732 -38.31 29.37 -0.06
CA PHE A 732 -37.84 28.29 -0.91
C PHE A 732 -38.56 26.96 -0.59
N GLU A 733 -38.76 26.67 0.70
CA GLU A 733 -39.51 25.49 1.15
C GLU A 733 -40.91 25.46 0.64
N ASN A 734 -41.66 26.61 0.71
CA ASN A 734 -43.02 26.73 0.16
C ASN A 734 -43.05 26.53 -1.36
N ARG A 735 -42.04 27.06 -2.08
CA ARG A 735 -41.91 26.82 -3.53
C ARG A 735 -41.62 25.34 -3.82
N LEU A 736 -40.75 24.73 -3.02
CA LEU A 736 -40.41 23.31 -3.17
C LEU A 736 -41.64 22.44 -2.95
N LYS A 737 -42.46 22.72 -1.92
CA LYS A 737 -43.72 22.01 -1.66
C LYS A 737 -44.68 22.14 -2.83
N ALA A 738 -44.90 23.34 -3.35
CA ALA A 738 -45.80 23.56 -4.52
C ALA A 738 -45.31 22.79 -5.77
N VAL A 739 -43.98 22.69 -5.98
CA VAL A 739 -43.42 21.94 -7.11
C VAL A 739 -43.59 20.42 -6.89
N LEU A 740 -43.42 19.94 -5.65
CA LEU A 740 -43.61 18.52 -5.31
C LEU A 740 -45.08 18.11 -5.38
N GLU A 741 -46.03 19.01 -4.97
CA GLU A 741 -47.45 18.81 -5.16
C GLU A 741 -47.80 18.66 -6.65
N SER A 742 -47.32 19.56 -7.48
CA SER A 742 -47.45 19.49 -8.94
C SER A 742 -46.83 18.24 -9.56
N PHE A 743 -45.73 17.75 -8.99
CA PHE A 743 -45.10 16.50 -9.43
C PHE A 743 -45.94 15.28 -9.04
N ALA A 744 -46.52 15.25 -7.83
CA ALA A 744 -47.36 14.17 -7.36
C ALA A 744 -48.70 14.07 -8.12
N GLU A 745 -49.21 15.21 -8.68
CA GLU A 745 -50.42 15.22 -9.52
C GLU A 745 -50.17 14.71 -10.97
N VAL A 746 -48.95 14.79 -11.44
CA VAL A 746 -48.57 14.42 -12.83
C VAL A 746 -48.01 12.99 -12.93
N GLY A 747 -47.46 12.43 -11.85
CA GLY A 747 -46.80 11.12 -11.79
C GLY A 747 -47.64 10.02 -11.25
#